data_ac23c0c3db31de18d1a91c73e700cc2b
#
_entry.id   ac23c0c3db31de18d1a91c73e700cc2b
#
_cell.length_a   1.000
_cell.length_b   1.000
_cell.length_c   1.000
_cell.angle_alpha   90.00
_cell.angle_beta   90.00
_cell.angle_gamma   90.00
#
_symmetry.space_group_name_H-M   'P 1'
#
loop_
_entity.id
_entity.type
_entity.pdbx_description
1 polymer ?
#
loop_
_entity_poly.entity_id
_entity_poly.type
_entity_poly.pdbx_seq_one_letter_code
_entity_poly.pdbx_strand_id
1 'polypeptide(L)'
;MKYPYICDITLKRLTMKRLRLGLWACFCFCAATTLMGQNKVKTTAEKVMLFIDGAQVTRTKQVDIPAGNSTLIFTGLSPYMDAQSMQVSAKGKLTVTAVNRQYNYIDSLAVSEKQQSLQKELKKIEKQQKEQNAELGLINAEYEMLKTNCSVNNKNTTISLTTIKEVNQYYSGQLKTLKTKELAINEQIAELAIKQGQLNSELAQLSGKSLTPMSEIMVNVNAPAACKATFTLNYYVKNAGWFPSYDVRSGSLAEPISIVYKANIFQNTKEEWKNVELSLSSSNPSTGSVAPTLSTYWLDYGLAAPRYNLNLNGNTVSGIVLDNERTPVIGATVTIPGTTIGAITDINGKYSITIPNGQNKLQFSYIGYQTQTRDIQGNIMNVTLQEDTQALDEVVVVGYGAERKPLMAGAVSGLKVNHKKDIQYEEEASMALDVEQSQGQMGYEFEIKVPYTIPSDNKPVVAEIGHYELPASYTYQSTPKIDKDAFLIAQVTDWEKLNLLEGEANVYFENTFIGKSIMNVTQQNDTLSFSLGRDKRIMIQRTKENEYTSRKFMGSNQTQSIAWKLSVRNTRPEPVNLTLYDQLPVSRNNNITVTAEEISGGSLDEAKGIITWQITLQPGEQRDLALRYKVKYPKGRNLIIE
;
A
#
# COMPACT_ATOMS: atom_id res chain seq x y z
N MET A 1 -63.94 59.90 12.10
CA MET A 1 -64.86 60.09 13.24
C MET A 1 -65.92 59.02 13.27
N LYS A 2 -66.00 58.37 14.44
CA LYS A 2 -67.16 57.70 15.04
C LYS A 2 -67.81 56.49 14.34
N TYR A 3 -67.61 55.35 14.98
CA TYR A 3 -68.59 54.24 15.22
C TYR A 3 -69.97 54.69 15.54
N PRO A 4 -71.09 53.80 15.60
CA PRO A 4 -71.16 52.44 16.11
C PRO A 4 -72.19 51.51 15.35
N TYR A 5 -72.17 50.23 15.52
CA TYR A 5 -72.62 49.20 16.48
C TYR A 5 -73.95 48.50 16.18
N ILE A 6 -73.90 47.17 16.20
CA ILE A 6 -74.82 46.18 16.83
C ILE A 6 -75.95 45.64 16.02
N CYS A 7 -76.02 44.34 16.09
CA CYS A 7 -77.10 43.37 15.91
C CYS A 7 -77.18 42.62 14.59
N ASP A 8 -76.68 41.35 14.54
CA ASP A 8 -77.63 40.25 14.54
C ASP A 8 -76.92 38.88 14.77
N ILE A 9 -77.18 38.27 15.91
CA ILE A 9 -76.57 37.01 16.37
C ILE A 9 -77.59 35.82 16.28
N THR A 10 -78.57 35.81 15.48
CA THR A 10 -79.57 34.71 15.52
C THR A 10 -79.78 33.91 14.22
N LEU A 11 -79.14 34.27 13.11
CA LEU A 11 -79.39 33.54 11.86
C LEU A 11 -78.18 32.67 11.35
N LYS A 12 -77.14 32.49 12.15
CA LYS A 12 -75.97 31.74 11.75
C LYS A 12 -75.86 30.31 12.31
N ARG A 13 -76.81 29.77 12.99
CA ARG A 13 -76.75 28.40 13.59
C ARG A 13 -77.24 27.25 12.70
N LEU A 14 -77.98 27.52 11.64
CA LEU A 14 -78.53 26.44 10.78
C LEU A 14 -77.75 26.18 9.51
N THR A 15 -76.88 27.12 9.05
CA THR A 15 -76.08 26.94 7.86
C THR A 15 -74.69 26.28 8.13
N MET A 16 -74.23 26.28 9.39
CA MET A 16 -72.96 25.67 9.74
C MET A 16 -72.96 24.13 9.91
N LYS A 17 -74.16 23.50 10.06
CA LYS A 17 -74.23 22.02 10.14
C LYS A 17 -74.20 21.35 8.76
N ARG A 18 -74.61 21.99 7.69
CA ARG A 18 -74.49 21.45 6.32
C ARG A 18 -73.17 21.72 5.66
N LEU A 19 -72.43 22.78 6.07
CA LEU A 19 -71.09 23.05 5.57
C LEU A 19 -69.99 22.15 6.21
N ARG A 20 -70.24 21.64 7.43
CA ARG A 20 -69.33 20.71 8.09
C ARG A 20 -69.35 19.28 7.52
N LEU A 21 -70.52 18.83 6.95
CA LEU A 21 -70.60 17.52 6.30
C LEU A 21 -69.96 17.56 4.88
N GLY A 22 -69.99 18.67 4.16
CA GLY A 22 -69.38 18.83 2.85
C GLY A 22 -67.85 18.96 2.93
N LEU A 23 -67.31 19.59 3.98
CA LEU A 23 -65.83 19.67 4.20
C LEU A 23 -65.21 18.34 4.67
N TRP A 24 -65.99 17.48 5.37
CA TRP A 24 -65.45 16.16 5.74
C TRP A 24 -65.46 15.19 4.57
N ALA A 25 -66.39 15.27 3.61
CA ALA A 25 -66.34 14.47 2.38
C ALA A 25 -65.23 14.92 1.39
N CYS A 26 -64.92 16.23 1.32
CA CYS A 26 -63.79 16.72 0.54
C CYS A 26 -62.43 16.42 1.20
N PHE A 27 -62.33 16.39 2.55
CA PHE A 27 -61.10 16.05 3.26
C PHE A 27 -60.77 14.56 3.21
N CYS A 28 -61.78 13.67 3.10
CA CYS A 28 -61.53 12.24 2.86
C CYS A 28 -61.20 11.91 1.40
N PHE A 29 -61.49 12.77 0.42
CA PHE A 29 -61.14 12.54 -0.98
C PHE A 29 -59.81 13.14 -1.38
N CYS A 30 -59.25 14.09 -0.61
CA CYS A 30 -57.89 14.62 -0.81
C CYS A 30 -56.82 13.90 0.00
N ALA A 31 -57.17 12.94 0.86
CA ALA A 31 -56.18 12.16 1.62
C ALA A 31 -55.73 10.86 0.90
N ALA A 32 -56.18 10.66 -0.35
CA ALA A 32 -55.62 9.63 -1.24
C ALA A 32 -54.54 10.21 -2.17
N THR A 33 -53.77 11.22 -1.71
CA THR A 33 -52.44 11.42 -2.24
C THR A 33 -51.59 10.23 -1.81
N THR A 34 -51.44 9.30 -2.73
CA THR A 34 -50.49 8.21 -2.66
C THR A 34 -49.21 8.72 -2.03
N LEU A 35 -48.95 8.33 -0.76
CA LEU A 35 -47.61 8.24 -0.27
C LEU A 35 -46.89 7.34 -1.30
N MET A 36 -46.19 7.93 -2.26
CA MET A 36 -45.23 7.19 -3.06
C MET A 36 -44.19 6.65 -2.08
N GLY A 37 -44.45 5.43 -1.61
CA GLY A 37 -43.54 4.74 -0.74
C GLY A 37 -42.21 4.60 -1.49
N GLN A 38 -41.20 5.34 -1.07
CA GLN A 38 -39.83 5.12 -1.54
C GLN A 38 -39.43 3.72 -1.05
N ASN A 39 -39.50 2.74 -1.95
CA ASN A 39 -39.10 1.38 -1.64
C ASN A 39 -37.55 1.30 -1.62
N LYS A 40 -36.99 1.39 -0.41
CA LYS A 40 -35.56 1.14 -0.20
C LYS A 40 -35.25 -0.35 -0.37
N VAL A 41 -34.37 -0.68 -1.30
CA VAL A 41 -33.95 -2.03 -1.63
C VAL A 41 -32.49 -2.19 -1.24
N LYS A 42 -32.22 -2.94 -0.19
CA LYS A 42 -30.85 -3.28 0.20
C LYS A 42 -30.29 -4.36 -0.73
N THR A 43 -29.10 -4.13 -1.27
CA THR A 43 -28.39 -5.06 -2.15
C THR A 43 -26.98 -5.33 -1.64
N THR A 44 -26.40 -6.46 -2.03
CA THR A 44 -25.01 -6.84 -1.78
C THR A 44 -24.30 -7.08 -3.10
N ALA A 45 -22.99 -6.89 -3.14
CA ALA A 45 -22.18 -7.27 -4.31
C ALA A 45 -22.29 -8.79 -4.52
N GLU A 46 -22.50 -9.20 -5.76
CA GLU A 46 -22.60 -10.60 -6.18
C GLU A 46 -21.34 -11.00 -6.98
N LYS A 47 -20.98 -10.15 -7.96
CA LYS A 47 -19.79 -10.34 -8.78
C LYS A 47 -18.92 -9.09 -8.73
N VAL A 48 -17.63 -9.29 -8.67
CA VAL A 48 -16.63 -8.22 -8.70
C VAL A 48 -15.54 -8.58 -9.70
N MET A 49 -15.35 -7.73 -10.70
CA MET A 49 -14.21 -7.79 -11.60
C MET A 49 -13.23 -6.71 -11.20
N LEU A 50 -12.07 -7.11 -10.70
CA LEU A 50 -10.98 -6.20 -10.32
C LEU A 50 -10.09 -5.91 -11.52
N PHE A 51 -9.84 -4.64 -11.77
CA PHE A 51 -8.83 -4.16 -12.70
C PHE A 51 -7.53 -3.83 -11.97
N ILE A 52 -6.48 -3.49 -12.72
CA ILE A 52 -5.24 -2.94 -12.13
C ILE A 52 -5.55 -1.68 -11.32
N ASP A 53 -6.51 -0.86 -11.78
CA ASP A 53 -7.05 0.29 -11.06
C ASP A 53 -8.57 0.24 -11.12
N GLY A 54 -9.22 0.17 -9.97
CA GLY A 54 -10.66 0.10 -9.80
C GLY A 54 -11.27 -1.30 -9.92
N ALA A 55 -12.59 -1.35 -9.80
CA ALA A 55 -13.38 -2.57 -9.92
C ALA A 55 -14.74 -2.31 -10.56
N GLN A 56 -15.22 -3.26 -11.31
CA GLN A 56 -16.62 -3.32 -11.74
C GLN A 56 -17.40 -4.21 -10.79
N VAL A 57 -18.44 -3.66 -10.18
CA VAL A 57 -19.31 -4.36 -9.23
C VAL A 57 -20.65 -4.65 -9.88
N THR A 58 -21.09 -5.90 -9.78
CA THR A 58 -22.41 -6.34 -10.22
C THR A 58 -23.24 -6.75 -9.02
N ARG A 59 -24.47 -6.25 -8.96
CA ARG A 59 -25.47 -6.57 -7.92
C ARG A 59 -26.76 -6.99 -8.57
N THR A 60 -27.37 -8.06 -8.11
CA THR A 60 -28.64 -8.56 -8.62
C THR A 60 -29.67 -8.62 -7.48
N LYS A 61 -30.89 -8.15 -7.73
CA LYS A 61 -31.97 -8.23 -6.76
C LYS A 61 -33.31 -8.39 -7.44
N GLN A 62 -34.09 -9.38 -6.97
CA GLN A 62 -35.47 -9.52 -7.34
C GLN A 62 -36.35 -8.66 -6.43
N VAL A 63 -37.26 -7.90 -7.02
CA VAL A 63 -38.17 -6.96 -6.34
C VAL A 63 -39.57 -7.12 -6.88
N ASP A 64 -40.56 -7.08 -5.98
CA ASP A 64 -41.99 -7.05 -6.34
C ASP A 64 -42.40 -5.61 -6.68
N ILE A 65 -42.89 -5.40 -7.89
CA ILE A 65 -43.26 -4.09 -8.43
C ILE A 65 -44.78 -4.01 -8.54
N PRO A 66 -45.40 -3.03 -7.90
CA PRO A 66 -46.83 -2.80 -8.05
C PRO A 66 -47.16 -2.25 -9.46
N ALA A 67 -48.41 -2.36 -9.86
CA ALA A 67 -48.88 -1.75 -11.11
C ALA A 67 -48.79 -0.21 -11.05
N GLY A 68 -48.38 0.41 -12.16
CA GLY A 68 -48.20 1.85 -12.30
C GLY A 68 -46.76 2.31 -12.09
N ASN A 69 -46.59 3.58 -11.74
CA ASN A 69 -45.29 4.19 -11.51
C ASN A 69 -44.79 3.89 -10.09
N SER A 70 -43.57 3.45 -9.95
CA SER A 70 -42.88 3.28 -8.67
C SER A 70 -41.44 3.71 -8.71
N THR A 71 -40.91 4.14 -7.58
CA THR A 71 -39.54 4.53 -7.40
C THR A 71 -38.84 3.56 -6.46
N LEU A 72 -37.78 2.94 -6.93
CA LEU A 72 -36.90 2.05 -6.16
C LEU A 72 -35.63 2.79 -5.80
N ILE A 73 -35.16 2.65 -4.57
CA ILE A 73 -33.88 3.21 -4.11
C ILE A 73 -33.00 2.05 -3.66
N PHE A 74 -32.00 1.75 -4.47
CA PHE A 74 -30.99 0.75 -4.14
C PHE A 74 -29.93 1.36 -3.24
N THR A 75 -29.74 0.76 -2.07
CA THR A 75 -28.88 1.28 -0.99
C THR A 75 -27.66 0.41 -0.75
N GLY A 76 -26.68 0.93 0.02
CA GLY A 76 -25.46 0.21 0.38
C GLY A 76 -24.42 0.20 -0.72
N LEU A 77 -24.37 1.25 -1.55
CA LEU A 77 -23.44 1.40 -2.66
C LEU A 77 -22.25 2.29 -2.28
N SER A 78 -21.10 2.03 -2.87
CA SER A 78 -19.88 2.78 -2.62
C SER A 78 -20.05 4.29 -2.86
N PRO A 79 -19.49 5.13 -1.97
CA PRO A 79 -19.38 6.57 -2.24
C PRO A 79 -18.46 6.87 -3.42
N TYR A 80 -17.54 5.96 -3.75
CA TYR A 80 -16.55 6.11 -4.82
C TYR A 80 -17.01 5.55 -6.17
N MET A 81 -18.32 5.24 -6.29
CA MET A 81 -18.93 4.81 -7.54
C MET A 81 -18.83 5.92 -8.60
N ASP A 82 -18.38 5.57 -9.79
CA ASP A 82 -18.43 6.46 -10.94
C ASP A 82 -19.87 6.52 -11.49
N ALA A 83 -20.48 7.70 -11.44
CA ALA A 83 -21.84 7.90 -11.90
C ALA A 83 -22.01 7.70 -13.41
N GLN A 84 -20.95 7.91 -14.21
CA GLN A 84 -21.00 7.75 -15.68
C GLN A 84 -20.95 6.27 -16.10
N SER A 85 -20.37 5.41 -15.25
CA SER A 85 -20.28 3.97 -15.51
C SER A 85 -21.54 3.19 -15.14
N MET A 86 -22.51 3.84 -14.48
CA MET A 86 -23.67 3.20 -13.92
C MET A 86 -24.61 2.65 -15.02
N GLN A 87 -24.89 1.36 -14.95
CA GLN A 87 -25.83 0.68 -15.83
C GLN A 87 -26.83 -0.09 -14.99
N VAL A 88 -28.12 0.11 -15.29
CA VAL A 88 -29.22 -0.60 -14.65
C VAL A 88 -30.04 -1.31 -15.70
N SER A 89 -30.20 -2.62 -15.54
CA SER A 89 -31.08 -3.43 -16.36
C SER A 89 -32.15 -4.11 -15.49
N ALA A 90 -33.31 -4.32 -16.06
CA ALA A 90 -34.41 -5.00 -15.37
C ALA A 90 -35.03 -6.08 -16.27
N LYS A 91 -35.16 -7.29 -15.75
CA LYS A 91 -35.86 -8.40 -16.39
C LYS A 91 -37.24 -8.53 -15.75
N GLY A 92 -38.29 -8.20 -16.50
CA GLY A 92 -39.69 -8.25 -16.05
C GLY A 92 -40.62 -7.49 -17.01
N LYS A 93 -41.94 -7.52 -16.76
CA LYS A 93 -42.95 -6.77 -17.55
C LYS A 93 -43.06 -5.32 -17.02
N LEU A 94 -42.00 -4.53 -17.21
CA LEU A 94 -41.90 -3.14 -16.78
C LEU A 94 -40.99 -2.34 -17.72
N THR A 95 -41.06 -1.02 -17.63
CA THR A 95 -40.16 -0.09 -18.32
C THR A 95 -39.41 0.72 -17.28
N VAL A 96 -38.07 0.78 -17.38
CA VAL A 96 -37.23 1.70 -16.62
C VAL A 96 -37.34 3.08 -17.28
N THR A 97 -37.85 4.07 -16.57
CA THR A 97 -38.07 5.41 -17.11
C THR A 97 -36.97 6.40 -16.79
N ALA A 98 -36.30 6.24 -15.64
CA ALA A 98 -35.17 7.06 -15.26
C ALA A 98 -34.27 6.33 -14.26
N VAL A 99 -32.97 6.62 -14.32
CA VAL A 99 -31.96 6.13 -13.37
C VAL A 99 -31.11 7.32 -12.93
N ASN A 100 -31.05 7.56 -11.62
CA ASN A 100 -30.29 8.68 -11.04
C ASN A 100 -29.47 8.21 -9.84
N ARG A 101 -28.32 8.83 -9.62
CA ARG A 101 -27.52 8.68 -8.41
C ARG A 101 -27.91 9.76 -7.41
N GLN A 102 -28.01 9.38 -6.14
CA GLN A 102 -28.12 10.31 -5.01
C GLN A 102 -27.20 9.88 -3.87
N TYR A 103 -26.98 10.77 -2.91
CA TYR A 103 -26.20 10.47 -1.71
C TYR A 103 -27.12 10.31 -0.51
N ASN A 104 -26.86 9.28 0.29
CA ASN A 104 -27.52 9.07 1.58
C ASN A 104 -26.62 9.61 2.70
N TYR A 105 -27.05 10.70 3.33
CA TYR A 105 -26.37 11.32 4.46
C TYR A 105 -26.85 10.79 5.82
N ILE A 106 -27.96 10.04 5.87
CA ILE A 106 -28.60 9.59 7.12
C ILE A 106 -27.70 8.58 7.83
N ASP A 107 -27.11 7.65 7.10
CA ASP A 107 -26.20 6.65 7.68
C ASP A 107 -24.92 7.28 8.25
N SER A 108 -24.45 8.39 7.66
CA SER A 108 -23.32 9.15 8.18
C SER A 108 -23.66 9.91 9.47
N LEU A 109 -24.89 10.38 9.62
CA LEU A 109 -25.37 11.03 10.85
C LEU A 109 -25.43 10.04 12.02
N ALA A 110 -25.96 8.82 11.80
CA ALA A 110 -26.01 7.78 12.82
C ALA A 110 -24.60 7.37 13.31
N VAL A 111 -23.63 7.27 12.41
CA VAL A 111 -22.21 7.04 12.78
C VAL A 111 -21.66 8.20 13.61
N SER A 112 -21.98 9.44 13.23
CA SER A 112 -21.57 10.64 13.98
C SER A 112 -22.15 10.68 15.39
N GLU A 113 -23.43 10.31 15.57
CA GLU A 113 -24.05 10.24 16.90
C GLU A 113 -23.40 9.17 17.78
N LYS A 114 -23.07 8.01 17.22
CA LYS A 114 -22.37 6.96 17.95
C LYS A 114 -20.95 7.40 18.33
N GLN A 115 -20.22 8.07 17.44
CA GLN A 115 -18.93 8.66 17.75
C GLN A 115 -19.01 9.67 18.90
N GLN A 116 -20.01 10.57 18.86
CA GLN A 116 -20.22 11.54 19.93
C GLN A 116 -20.54 10.88 21.27
N SER A 117 -21.33 9.80 21.27
CA SER A 117 -21.64 9.06 22.50
C SER A 117 -20.40 8.40 23.11
N LEU A 118 -19.57 7.77 22.29
CA LEU A 118 -18.30 7.17 22.72
C LEU A 118 -17.31 8.20 23.24
N GLN A 119 -17.24 9.37 22.59
CA GLN A 119 -16.39 10.49 23.06
C GLN A 119 -16.86 11.03 24.43
N LYS A 120 -18.18 11.09 24.65
CA LYS A 120 -18.70 11.47 25.97
C LYS A 120 -18.36 10.44 27.05
N GLU A 121 -18.44 9.16 26.71
CA GLU A 121 -18.07 8.07 27.62
C GLU A 121 -16.57 8.08 27.93
N LEU A 122 -15.73 8.31 26.92
CA LEU A 122 -14.29 8.47 27.08
C LEU A 122 -13.94 9.61 28.06
N LYS A 123 -14.55 10.78 27.88
CA LYS A 123 -14.36 11.92 28.80
C LYS A 123 -14.78 11.61 30.23
N LYS A 124 -15.83 10.78 30.40
CA LYS A 124 -16.28 10.35 31.73
C LYS A 124 -15.22 9.46 32.40
N ILE A 125 -14.63 8.52 31.64
CA ILE A 125 -13.57 7.65 32.15
C ILE A 125 -12.31 8.45 32.50
N GLU A 126 -11.91 9.37 31.65
CA GLU A 126 -10.77 10.27 31.93
C GLU A 126 -10.96 11.08 33.20
N LYS A 127 -12.20 11.55 33.45
CA LYS A 127 -12.53 12.25 34.69
C LYS A 127 -12.41 11.33 35.89
N GLN A 128 -12.95 10.11 35.80
CA GLN A 128 -12.84 9.11 36.87
C GLN A 128 -11.38 8.73 37.16
N GLN A 129 -10.54 8.57 36.14
CA GLN A 129 -9.12 8.32 36.33
C GLN A 129 -8.42 9.48 37.07
N LYS A 130 -8.77 10.74 36.73
CA LYS A 130 -8.24 11.90 37.44
C LYS A 130 -8.65 11.93 38.92
N GLU A 131 -9.89 11.57 39.21
CA GLU A 131 -10.41 11.49 40.59
C GLU A 131 -9.67 10.41 41.40
N GLN A 132 -9.49 9.21 40.82
CA GLN A 132 -8.75 8.11 41.43
C GLN A 132 -7.26 8.44 41.65
N ASN A 133 -6.62 9.09 40.69
CA ASN A 133 -5.23 9.52 40.82
C ASN A 133 -5.06 10.63 41.91
N ALA A 134 -6.06 11.50 42.05
CA ALA A 134 -6.04 12.51 43.14
C ALA A 134 -6.16 11.83 44.50
N GLU A 135 -7.03 10.83 44.65
CA GLU A 135 -7.20 10.06 45.89
C GLU A 135 -5.92 9.27 46.22
N LEU A 136 -5.28 8.66 45.21
CA LEU A 136 -3.97 8.02 45.37
C LEU A 136 -2.91 9.00 45.86
N GLY A 137 -2.93 10.26 45.35
CA GLY A 137 -2.06 11.32 45.80
C GLY A 137 -2.27 11.68 47.27
N LEU A 138 -3.51 11.71 47.76
CA LEU A 138 -3.81 11.93 49.18
C LEU A 138 -3.30 10.78 50.05
N ILE A 139 -3.50 9.53 49.65
CA ILE A 139 -2.99 8.34 50.37
C ILE A 139 -1.47 8.40 50.46
N ASN A 140 -0.77 8.78 49.41
CA ASN A 140 0.68 8.93 49.40
C ASN A 140 1.13 10.03 50.36
N ALA A 141 0.40 11.16 50.41
CA ALA A 141 0.68 12.25 51.36
C ALA A 141 0.48 11.81 52.80
N GLU A 142 -0.60 11.06 53.13
CA GLU A 142 -0.83 10.48 54.44
C GLU A 142 0.27 9.46 54.83
N TYR A 143 0.72 8.67 53.87
CA TYR A 143 1.83 7.72 54.08
C TYR A 143 3.13 8.43 54.45
N GLU A 144 3.52 9.49 53.72
CA GLU A 144 4.71 10.29 54.02
C GLU A 144 4.58 11.04 55.38
N MET A 145 3.37 11.52 55.68
CA MET A 145 3.11 12.13 56.98
C MET A 145 3.26 11.11 58.15
N LEU A 146 2.70 9.91 58.00
CA LEU A 146 2.87 8.83 58.94
C LEU A 146 4.35 8.46 59.14
N LYS A 147 5.10 8.32 58.06
CA LYS A 147 6.52 7.96 58.07
C LYS A 147 7.37 9.03 58.75
N THR A 148 7.06 10.31 58.49
CA THR A 148 7.77 11.45 59.13
C THR A 148 7.51 11.55 60.62
N ASN A 149 6.26 11.28 61.07
CA ASN A 149 5.87 11.36 62.48
C ASN A 149 6.26 10.13 63.27
N CYS A 150 6.71 9.03 62.62
CA CYS A 150 7.12 7.81 63.27
C CYS A 150 8.51 7.87 63.93
N SER A 151 9.29 8.90 63.71
CA SER A 151 10.59 9.06 64.38
C SER A 151 10.40 9.56 65.81
N VAL A 152 10.16 8.63 66.72
CA VAL A 152 10.12 8.85 68.18
C VAL A 152 11.56 9.05 68.69
N ASN A 153 12.19 10.12 68.26
CA ASN A 153 13.56 10.42 68.67
C ASN A 153 13.57 11.74 69.51
N ASN A 154 13.22 11.56 70.82
CA ASN A 154 13.29 12.66 71.74
C ASN A 154 14.51 12.45 72.66
N LYS A 155 15.54 13.28 72.47
CA LYS A 155 16.84 13.15 73.14
C LYS A 155 16.77 13.29 74.71
N ASN A 156 15.59 13.62 75.27
CA ASN A 156 15.45 14.00 76.66
C ASN A 156 14.43 13.19 77.49
N THR A 157 13.83 12.15 76.97
CA THR A 157 12.85 11.33 77.74
C THR A 157 13.08 9.82 77.55
N THR A 158 13.06 9.07 78.69
CA THR A 158 13.09 7.60 78.66
C THR A 158 11.75 7.11 78.20
N ILE A 159 11.69 6.53 77.01
CA ILE A 159 10.46 6.00 76.41
C ILE A 159 10.26 4.58 76.96
N SER A 160 9.07 4.29 77.51
CA SER A 160 8.75 2.96 78.02
C SER A 160 8.55 1.93 76.89
N LEU A 161 8.84 0.65 77.15
CA LEU A 161 8.62 -0.44 76.19
C LEU A 161 7.14 -0.55 75.78
N THR A 162 6.22 -0.19 76.68
CA THR A 162 4.78 -0.21 76.44
C THR A 162 4.42 0.86 75.40
N THR A 163 4.92 2.08 75.54
CA THR A 163 4.70 3.18 74.56
C THR A 163 5.24 2.84 73.20
N ILE A 164 6.39 2.17 73.07
CA ILE A 164 6.96 1.72 71.82
C ILE A 164 6.04 0.70 71.15
N LYS A 165 5.49 -0.24 71.94
CA LYS A 165 4.54 -1.25 71.40
C LYS A 165 3.26 -0.60 70.90
N GLU A 166 2.68 0.31 71.63
CA GLU A 166 1.45 1.04 71.24
C GLU A 166 1.64 1.86 69.98
N VAL A 167 2.75 2.60 69.85
CA VAL A 167 3.10 3.35 68.65
C VAL A 167 3.28 2.41 67.46
N ASN A 168 4.01 1.32 67.59
CA ASN A 168 4.19 0.34 66.54
C ASN A 168 2.88 -0.32 66.09
N GLN A 169 1.99 -0.64 67.04
CA GLN A 169 0.69 -1.24 66.73
C GLN A 169 -0.22 -0.27 65.98
N TYR A 170 -0.27 1.00 66.42
CA TYR A 170 -1.00 2.06 65.74
C TYR A 170 -0.46 2.28 64.34
N TYR A 171 0.85 2.43 64.21
CA TYR A 171 1.50 2.67 62.93
C TYR A 171 1.29 1.53 61.93
N SER A 172 1.53 0.32 62.34
CA SER A 172 1.35 -0.87 61.49
C SER A 172 -0.12 -1.05 61.06
N GLY A 173 -1.07 -0.69 61.97
CA GLY A 173 -2.50 -0.71 61.64
C GLY A 173 -2.87 0.33 60.58
N GLN A 174 -2.40 1.58 60.74
CA GLN A 174 -2.63 2.64 59.73
C GLN A 174 -1.95 2.35 58.41
N LEU A 175 -0.70 1.88 58.44
CA LEU A 175 0.04 1.51 57.25
C LEU A 175 -0.70 0.40 56.45
N LYS A 176 -1.20 -0.62 57.11
CA LYS A 176 -1.97 -1.71 56.49
C LYS A 176 -3.24 -1.16 55.82
N THR A 177 -3.93 -0.24 56.53
CA THR A 177 -5.16 0.38 56.00
C THR A 177 -4.89 1.21 54.74
N LEU A 178 -3.84 2.04 54.79
CA LEU A 178 -3.46 2.86 53.60
C LEU A 178 -3.01 2.00 52.45
N LYS A 179 -2.24 0.94 52.71
CA LYS A 179 -1.78 0.04 51.65
C LYS A 179 -2.92 -0.73 51.01
N THR A 180 -3.93 -1.14 51.80
CA THR A 180 -5.14 -1.76 51.26
C THR A 180 -5.92 -0.80 50.37
N LYS A 181 -6.08 0.45 50.78
CA LYS A 181 -6.73 1.49 49.96
C LYS A 181 -5.96 1.76 48.67
N GLU A 182 -4.64 1.92 48.76
CA GLU A 182 -3.75 2.10 47.59
C GLU A 182 -3.92 0.98 46.56
N LEU A 183 -3.92 -0.29 47.02
CA LEU A 183 -4.12 -1.43 46.13
C LEU A 183 -5.48 -1.38 45.43
N ALA A 184 -6.56 -1.11 46.18
CA ALA A 184 -7.91 -1.02 45.61
C ALA A 184 -8.04 0.10 44.55
N ILE A 185 -7.42 1.25 44.83
CA ILE A 185 -7.44 2.37 43.86
C ILE A 185 -6.61 2.05 42.63
N ASN A 186 -5.44 1.43 42.78
CA ASN A 186 -4.62 1.01 41.63
C ASN A 186 -5.35 0.00 40.74
N GLU A 187 -6.12 -0.93 41.34
CA GLU A 187 -6.96 -1.89 40.62
C GLU A 187 -8.05 -1.16 39.81
N GLN A 188 -8.73 -0.18 40.42
CA GLN A 188 -9.72 0.63 39.71
C GLN A 188 -9.11 1.45 38.58
N ILE A 189 -7.91 2.02 38.77
CA ILE A 189 -7.19 2.74 37.70
C ILE A 189 -6.86 1.78 36.54
N ALA A 190 -6.42 0.56 36.83
CA ALA A 190 -6.12 -0.46 35.81
C ALA A 190 -7.37 -0.87 35.03
N GLU A 191 -8.50 -1.08 35.70
CA GLU A 191 -9.78 -1.38 35.03
C GLU A 191 -10.23 -0.22 34.13
N LEU A 192 -10.14 1.01 34.59
CA LEU A 192 -10.46 2.20 33.81
C LEU A 192 -9.55 2.33 32.58
N ALA A 193 -8.25 2.00 32.72
CA ALA A 193 -7.31 2.03 31.60
C ALA A 193 -7.65 0.99 30.52
N ILE A 194 -8.05 -0.22 30.91
CA ILE A 194 -8.52 -1.26 29.97
C ILE A 194 -9.77 -0.77 29.23
N LYS A 195 -10.74 -0.22 29.94
CA LYS A 195 -11.97 0.30 29.35
C LYS A 195 -11.73 1.47 28.41
N GLN A 196 -10.80 2.36 28.75
CA GLN A 196 -10.33 3.46 27.88
C GLN A 196 -9.72 2.91 26.59
N GLY A 197 -8.87 1.88 26.68
CA GLY A 197 -8.29 1.22 25.52
C GLY A 197 -9.33 0.62 24.58
N GLN A 198 -10.35 -0.04 25.13
CA GLN A 198 -11.47 -0.59 24.36
C GLN A 198 -12.26 0.49 23.62
N LEU A 199 -12.62 1.59 24.31
CA LEU A 199 -13.34 2.70 23.71
C LEU A 199 -12.52 3.42 22.63
N ASN A 200 -11.23 3.60 22.84
CA ASN A 200 -10.34 4.18 21.84
C ASN A 200 -10.24 3.28 20.59
N SER A 201 -10.17 1.96 20.78
CA SER A 201 -10.17 1.00 19.67
C SER A 201 -11.48 1.04 18.88
N GLU A 202 -12.63 1.08 19.58
CA GLU A 202 -13.95 1.20 18.92
C GLU A 202 -14.09 2.54 18.20
N LEU A 203 -13.61 3.63 18.79
CA LEU A 203 -13.62 4.95 18.17
C LEU A 203 -12.71 5.01 16.94
N ALA A 204 -11.55 4.36 16.95
CA ALA A 204 -10.67 4.23 15.81
C ALA A 204 -11.32 3.44 14.67
N GLN A 205 -12.01 2.33 14.97
CA GLN A 205 -12.75 1.55 13.99
C GLN A 205 -13.91 2.35 13.35
N LEU A 206 -14.58 3.18 14.15
CA LEU A 206 -15.66 4.06 13.65
C LEU A 206 -15.12 5.27 12.89
N SER A 207 -13.96 5.79 13.26
CA SER A 207 -13.29 6.88 12.52
C SER A 207 -12.81 6.44 11.14
N GLY A 208 -12.45 5.16 10.98
CA GLY A 208 -12.19 4.55 9.68
C GLY A 208 -13.45 4.37 8.81
N LYS A 209 -14.64 4.29 9.40
CA LYS A 209 -15.94 4.32 8.72
C LYS A 209 -16.39 5.76 8.49
N SER A 210 -15.59 6.51 7.77
CA SER A 210 -15.74 7.93 7.46
C SER A 210 -17.20 8.41 7.30
N LEU A 211 -17.45 9.66 7.67
CA LEU A 211 -18.60 10.53 7.37
C LEU A 211 -18.92 10.67 5.86
N THR A 212 -18.35 9.80 5.02
CA THR A 212 -18.57 9.80 3.57
C THR A 212 -19.99 9.27 3.32
N PRO A 213 -20.88 10.08 2.75
CA PRO A 213 -22.25 9.65 2.48
C PRO A 213 -22.24 8.51 1.45
N MET A 214 -22.96 7.42 1.75
CA MET A 214 -23.08 6.29 0.83
C MET A 214 -23.87 6.69 -0.42
N SER A 215 -23.52 6.12 -1.57
CA SER A 215 -24.29 6.31 -2.79
C SER A 215 -25.56 5.46 -2.77
N GLU A 216 -26.61 5.98 -3.38
CA GLU A 216 -27.86 5.27 -3.67
C GLU A 216 -28.19 5.44 -5.15
N ILE A 217 -28.76 4.39 -5.77
CA ILE A 217 -29.28 4.44 -7.13
C ILE A 217 -30.80 4.49 -7.08
N MET A 218 -31.36 5.58 -7.55
CA MET A 218 -32.79 5.77 -7.70
C MET A 218 -33.24 5.34 -9.09
N VAL A 219 -34.15 4.37 -9.16
CA VAL A 219 -34.69 3.81 -10.41
C VAL A 219 -36.19 4.04 -10.45
N ASN A 220 -36.64 4.81 -11.41
CA ASN A 220 -38.06 5.00 -11.68
C ASN A 220 -38.52 3.96 -12.70
N VAL A 221 -39.59 3.27 -12.39
CA VAL A 221 -40.16 2.21 -13.23
C VAL A 221 -41.66 2.40 -13.44
N ASN A 222 -42.14 1.95 -14.59
CA ASN A 222 -43.57 1.85 -14.89
C ASN A 222 -43.91 0.40 -15.23
N ALA A 223 -44.83 -0.21 -14.51
CA ALA A 223 -45.32 -1.56 -14.72
C ALA A 223 -46.80 -1.55 -15.08
N PRO A 224 -47.23 -2.11 -16.23
CA PRO A 224 -48.64 -2.15 -16.62
C PRO A 224 -49.51 -3.00 -15.67
N ALA A 225 -48.91 -3.97 -15.00
CA ALA A 225 -49.53 -4.82 -13.98
C ALA A 225 -48.47 -5.16 -12.91
N ALA A 226 -48.91 -5.56 -11.71
CA ALA A 226 -48.01 -6.02 -10.66
C ALA A 226 -47.16 -7.21 -11.17
N CYS A 227 -45.85 -7.12 -11.01
CA CYS A 227 -44.92 -8.13 -11.49
C CYS A 227 -43.72 -8.29 -10.58
N LYS A 228 -43.04 -9.44 -10.69
CA LYS A 228 -41.72 -9.65 -10.13
C LYS A 228 -40.69 -9.27 -11.18
N ALA A 229 -39.72 -8.45 -10.81
CA ALA A 229 -38.64 -8.05 -11.70
C ALA A 229 -37.27 -8.24 -11.04
N THR A 230 -36.33 -8.73 -11.83
CA THR A 230 -34.93 -8.86 -11.40
C THR A 230 -34.13 -7.68 -11.95
N PHE A 231 -33.58 -6.88 -11.05
CA PHE A 231 -32.72 -5.75 -11.37
C PHE A 231 -31.27 -6.19 -11.29
N THR A 232 -30.48 -5.81 -12.29
CA THR A 232 -29.03 -5.96 -12.30
C THR A 232 -28.41 -4.57 -12.39
N LEU A 233 -27.57 -4.25 -11.41
CA LEU A 233 -26.85 -2.98 -11.28
C LEU A 233 -25.37 -3.26 -11.58
N ASN A 234 -24.79 -2.59 -12.56
CA ASN A 234 -23.37 -2.62 -12.86
C ASN A 234 -22.80 -1.21 -12.72
N TYR A 235 -21.67 -1.07 -12.05
CA TYR A 235 -20.97 0.22 -11.92
C TYR A 235 -19.49 -0.01 -11.64
N TYR A 236 -18.69 0.96 -12.07
CA TYR A 236 -17.28 1.03 -11.74
C TYR A 236 -17.06 1.76 -10.42
N VAL A 237 -16.14 1.28 -9.61
CA VAL A 237 -15.77 1.87 -8.33
C VAL A 237 -14.25 2.03 -8.25
N LYS A 238 -13.82 3.21 -7.76
CA LYS A 238 -12.41 3.49 -7.45
C LYS A 238 -12.04 2.96 -6.06
N ASN A 239 -10.77 3.08 -5.70
CA ASN A 239 -10.21 2.64 -4.42
C ASN A 239 -10.28 1.11 -4.22
N ALA A 240 -10.17 0.38 -5.29
CA ALA A 240 -9.97 -1.05 -5.33
C ALA A 240 -9.05 -1.39 -6.50
N GLY A 241 -8.45 -2.55 -6.49
CA GLY A 241 -7.62 -3.01 -7.57
C GLY A 241 -6.81 -4.23 -7.20
N TRP A 242 -5.93 -4.65 -8.11
CA TRP A 242 -4.98 -5.70 -7.86
C TRP A 242 -3.67 -5.44 -8.60
N PHE A 243 -2.60 -6.03 -8.12
CA PHE A 243 -1.31 -6.01 -8.79
C PHE A 243 -0.63 -7.37 -8.67
N PRO A 244 0.15 -7.77 -9.70
CA PRO A 244 0.85 -9.05 -9.71
C PRO A 244 2.07 -9.03 -8.80
N SER A 245 2.38 -10.18 -8.23
CA SER A 245 3.67 -10.49 -7.63
C SER A 245 4.03 -11.94 -7.86
N TYR A 246 5.31 -12.28 -7.72
CA TYR A 246 5.81 -13.60 -8.04
C TYR A 246 6.71 -14.13 -6.92
N ASP A 247 6.65 -15.43 -6.69
CA ASP A 247 7.73 -16.13 -6.02
C ASP A 247 8.45 -17.01 -7.05
N VAL A 248 9.73 -16.74 -7.24
CA VAL A 248 10.59 -17.47 -8.16
C VAL A 248 11.51 -18.35 -7.34
N ARG A 249 11.38 -19.67 -7.47
CA ARG A 249 12.11 -20.65 -6.66
C ARG A 249 12.94 -21.59 -7.53
N SER A 250 14.19 -21.80 -7.16
CA SER A 250 15.06 -22.80 -7.74
C SER A 250 15.71 -23.64 -6.63
N GLY A 251 15.52 -24.95 -6.68
CA GLY A 251 16.08 -25.89 -5.71
C GLY A 251 17.54 -26.21 -5.99
N SER A 252 17.91 -26.35 -7.25
CA SER A 252 19.27 -26.65 -7.71
C SER A 252 19.50 -26.18 -9.13
N LEU A 253 20.76 -26.23 -9.61
CA LEU A 253 21.12 -25.86 -10.98
C LEU A 253 20.65 -26.89 -12.04
N ALA A 254 20.14 -28.04 -11.62
CA ALA A 254 19.67 -29.12 -12.51
C ALA A 254 18.13 -29.20 -12.57
N GLU A 255 17.44 -28.45 -11.72
CA GLU A 255 15.96 -28.49 -11.62
C GLU A 255 15.32 -27.35 -12.39
N PRO A 256 14.05 -27.55 -12.83
CA PRO A 256 13.24 -26.47 -13.38
C PRO A 256 13.08 -25.35 -12.34
N ILE A 257 12.85 -24.13 -12.81
CA ILE A 257 12.49 -23.02 -11.93
C ILE A 257 10.97 -23.02 -11.73
N SER A 258 10.56 -22.87 -10.49
CA SER A 258 9.15 -22.74 -10.11
C SER A 258 8.79 -21.26 -10.01
N ILE A 259 7.71 -20.85 -10.67
CA ILE A 259 7.15 -19.49 -10.62
C ILE A 259 5.74 -19.57 -10.06
N VAL A 260 5.55 -19.03 -8.86
CA VAL A 260 4.21 -18.88 -8.27
C VAL A 260 3.73 -17.47 -8.59
N TYR A 261 2.65 -17.38 -9.34
CA TYR A 261 2.02 -16.13 -9.74
C TYR A 261 0.94 -15.74 -8.74
N LYS A 262 1.08 -14.59 -8.12
CA LYS A 262 0.20 -14.10 -7.05
C LYS A 262 -0.47 -12.79 -7.45
N ALA A 263 -1.73 -12.65 -7.06
CA ALA A 263 -2.49 -11.43 -7.14
C ALA A 263 -2.58 -10.80 -5.75
N ASN A 264 -2.13 -9.57 -5.61
CA ASN A 264 -2.31 -8.77 -4.41
C ASN A 264 -3.57 -7.92 -4.59
N ILE A 265 -4.62 -8.29 -3.91
CA ILE A 265 -5.96 -7.71 -4.05
C ILE A 265 -6.20 -6.75 -2.91
N PHE A 266 -6.64 -5.53 -3.20
CA PHE A 266 -6.95 -4.52 -2.20
C PHE A 266 -8.26 -3.81 -2.51
N GLN A 267 -8.97 -3.36 -1.48
CA GLN A 267 -10.13 -2.50 -1.64
C GLN A 267 -10.37 -1.61 -0.42
N ASN A 268 -10.82 -0.39 -0.66
CA ASN A 268 -11.29 0.57 0.33
C ASN A 268 -12.53 1.32 -0.21
N THR A 269 -13.45 0.55 -0.79
CA THR A 269 -14.64 1.09 -1.46
C THR A 269 -15.74 1.49 -0.49
N LYS A 270 -15.58 1.19 0.80
CA LYS A 270 -16.61 1.30 1.85
C LYS A 270 -17.81 0.35 1.66
N GLU A 271 -17.70 -0.56 0.71
CA GLU A 271 -18.61 -1.69 0.54
C GLU A 271 -18.00 -2.96 1.10
N GLU A 272 -18.81 -3.84 1.65
CA GLU A 272 -18.36 -5.18 2.03
C GLU A 272 -18.56 -6.14 0.84
N TRP A 273 -17.48 -6.77 0.41
CA TRP A 273 -17.52 -7.82 -0.60
C TRP A 273 -17.42 -9.17 0.09
N LYS A 274 -18.57 -9.77 0.38
CA LYS A 274 -18.67 -11.07 1.08
C LYS A 274 -19.16 -12.14 0.13
N ASN A 275 -18.40 -13.24 0.01
CA ASN A 275 -18.74 -14.39 -0.83
C ASN A 275 -19.10 -13.98 -2.26
N VAL A 276 -18.29 -13.10 -2.86
CA VAL A 276 -18.50 -12.62 -4.22
C VAL A 276 -17.81 -13.54 -5.23
N GLU A 277 -18.38 -13.67 -6.42
CA GLU A 277 -17.69 -14.19 -7.58
C GLU A 277 -16.62 -13.18 -8.01
N LEU A 278 -15.35 -13.56 -7.87
CA LEU A 278 -14.22 -12.66 -8.11
C LEU A 278 -13.52 -13.01 -9.40
N SER A 279 -13.33 -12.01 -10.25
CA SER A 279 -12.44 -12.09 -11.42
C SER A 279 -11.43 -10.94 -11.43
N LEU A 280 -10.23 -11.22 -11.93
CA LEU A 280 -9.15 -10.24 -12.05
C LEU A 280 -8.92 -9.99 -13.53
N SER A 281 -8.82 -8.73 -13.92
CA SER A 281 -8.53 -8.35 -15.31
C SER A 281 -7.24 -7.55 -15.41
N SER A 282 -6.41 -7.86 -16.39
CA SER A 282 -5.20 -7.10 -16.70
C SER A 282 -5.49 -5.78 -17.42
N SER A 283 -6.73 -5.57 -17.86
CA SER A 283 -7.14 -4.31 -18.50
C SER A 283 -7.25 -3.17 -17.49
N ASN A 284 -7.17 -1.94 -18.00
CA ASN A 284 -7.36 -0.74 -17.19
C ASN A 284 -8.38 0.18 -17.88
N PRO A 285 -9.67 0.16 -17.46
CA PRO A 285 -10.70 1.00 -18.05
C PRO A 285 -10.47 2.50 -17.85
N SER A 286 -9.61 2.88 -16.89
CA SER A 286 -9.33 4.29 -16.58
C SER A 286 -8.37 4.97 -17.58
N THR A 287 -7.68 4.19 -18.44
CA THR A 287 -6.65 4.72 -19.36
C THR A 287 -7.19 5.37 -20.65
N GLY A 288 -8.50 5.50 -20.80
CA GLY A 288 -9.10 6.14 -21.97
C GLY A 288 -9.02 5.28 -23.25
N SER A 289 -10.07 5.32 -24.07
CA SER A 289 -10.22 4.49 -25.28
C SER A 289 -9.94 5.22 -26.59
N VAL A 290 -9.44 6.47 -26.54
CA VAL A 290 -9.22 7.28 -27.75
C VAL A 290 -7.80 7.06 -28.27
N ALA A 291 -7.69 6.49 -29.47
CA ALA A 291 -6.38 6.33 -30.13
C ALA A 291 -5.76 7.72 -30.42
N PRO A 292 -4.49 7.95 -30.06
CA PRO A 292 -3.82 9.22 -30.34
C PRO A 292 -3.60 9.39 -31.84
N THR A 293 -3.81 10.63 -32.32
CA THR A 293 -3.53 10.99 -33.71
C THR A 293 -2.30 11.88 -33.78
N LEU A 294 -1.42 11.62 -34.74
CA LEU A 294 -0.24 12.45 -35.00
C LEU A 294 -0.66 13.74 -35.71
N SER A 295 -0.25 14.88 -35.17
CA SER A 295 -0.26 16.16 -35.88
C SER A 295 0.98 16.31 -36.76
N THR A 296 0.92 17.16 -37.80
CA THR A 296 2.06 17.44 -38.69
C THR A 296 3.23 18.02 -37.87
N TYR A 297 4.40 17.39 -37.98
CA TYR A 297 5.65 17.92 -37.43
C TYR A 297 6.31 18.87 -38.43
N TRP A 298 6.27 20.14 -38.13
CA TRP A 298 6.95 21.16 -38.95
C TRP A 298 8.39 21.31 -38.45
N LEU A 299 9.37 21.02 -39.30
CA LEU A 299 10.78 21.21 -39.02
C LEU A 299 11.21 22.59 -39.53
N ASP A 300 11.75 23.42 -38.62
CA ASP A 300 12.33 24.73 -39.00
C ASP A 300 13.49 25.06 -38.03
N TYR A 301 14.32 26.03 -38.45
CA TYR A 301 15.45 26.48 -37.66
C TYR A 301 14.98 27.12 -36.33
N GLY A 302 15.53 26.66 -35.19
CA GLY A 302 15.20 27.18 -33.87
C GLY A 302 13.91 26.62 -33.26
N LEU A 303 13.17 25.78 -33.96
CA LEU A 303 12.04 25.06 -33.38
C LEU A 303 12.52 23.79 -32.63
N ALA A 304 12.05 23.64 -31.42
CA ALA A 304 12.26 22.39 -30.67
C ALA A 304 11.39 21.28 -31.26
N ALA A 305 11.88 20.02 -31.20
CA ALA A 305 11.09 18.86 -31.56
C ALA A 305 9.79 18.82 -30.74
N PRO A 306 8.63 18.43 -31.34
CA PRO A 306 7.39 18.31 -30.60
C PRO A 306 7.55 17.29 -29.50
N ARG A 307 7.10 17.64 -28.30
CA ARG A 307 7.03 16.73 -27.18
C ARG A 307 5.64 16.14 -27.14
N TYR A 308 5.53 14.87 -27.45
CA TYR A 308 4.26 14.14 -27.34
C TYR A 308 4.11 13.69 -25.89
N ASN A 309 3.33 14.43 -25.10
CA ASN A 309 2.88 13.94 -23.80
C ASN A 309 1.61 13.16 -24.05
N LEU A 310 1.55 11.93 -23.59
CA LEU A 310 0.30 11.19 -23.47
C LEU A 310 -0.56 11.87 -22.39
N ASN A 311 -1.24 12.95 -22.76
CA ASN A 311 -2.26 13.57 -21.92
C ASN A 311 -3.49 12.68 -21.95
N LEU A 312 -3.53 11.72 -21.04
CA LEU A 312 -4.75 11.04 -20.67
C LEU A 312 -5.60 12.06 -19.90
N ASN A 313 -6.56 12.67 -20.60
CA ASN A 313 -7.62 13.53 -20.05
C ASN A 313 -7.26 14.48 -18.89
N GLY A 314 -6.96 15.69 -19.23
CA GLY A 314 -7.33 16.98 -18.61
C GLY A 314 -6.72 17.35 -17.25
N ASN A 315 -6.71 16.52 -16.24
CA ASN A 315 -6.34 16.90 -14.88
C ASN A 315 -5.46 15.86 -14.16
N THR A 316 -4.71 15.06 -14.89
CA THR A 316 -3.84 14.04 -14.29
C THR A 316 -2.43 14.58 -14.16
N VAL A 317 -1.86 14.49 -12.96
CA VAL A 317 -0.45 14.75 -12.68
C VAL A 317 0.26 13.42 -12.50
N SER A 318 1.35 13.24 -13.20
CA SER A 318 2.20 12.05 -13.09
C SER A 318 3.65 12.45 -12.82
N GLY A 319 4.46 11.52 -12.33
CA GLY A 319 5.86 11.79 -12.07
C GLY A 319 6.56 10.61 -11.43
N ILE A 320 7.80 10.85 -11.00
CA ILE A 320 8.63 9.86 -10.32
C ILE A 320 9.03 10.43 -8.95
N VAL A 321 8.90 9.60 -7.92
CA VAL A 321 9.39 9.89 -6.58
C VAL A 321 10.73 9.18 -6.39
N LEU A 322 11.76 9.92 -6.09
CA LEU A 322 13.13 9.45 -5.88
C LEU A 322 13.58 9.77 -4.46
N ASP A 323 14.60 9.08 -3.96
CA ASP A 323 15.35 9.46 -2.76
C ASP A 323 16.55 10.37 -3.10
N ASN A 324 17.36 10.71 -2.09
CA ASN A 324 18.56 11.54 -2.25
C ASN A 324 19.65 10.88 -3.12
N GLU A 325 19.65 9.55 -3.21
CA GLU A 325 20.57 8.76 -4.03
C GLU A 325 20.05 8.53 -5.46
N ARG A 326 18.89 9.14 -5.78
CA ARG A 326 18.16 8.98 -7.05
C ARG A 326 17.61 7.57 -7.26
N THR A 327 17.38 6.83 -6.18
CA THR A 327 16.73 5.54 -6.23
C THR A 327 15.20 5.74 -6.21
N PRO A 328 14.41 5.01 -7.02
CA PRO A 328 12.97 5.09 -6.99
C PRO A 328 12.40 4.69 -5.62
N VAL A 329 11.56 5.55 -5.03
CA VAL A 329 10.86 5.24 -3.78
C VAL A 329 9.57 4.51 -4.10
N ILE A 330 9.55 3.21 -3.83
CA ILE A 330 8.42 2.31 -4.07
C ILE A 330 7.43 2.42 -2.91
N GLY A 331 6.14 2.52 -3.21
CA GLY A 331 5.10 2.57 -2.18
C GLY A 331 4.95 3.93 -1.49
N ALA A 332 5.60 4.99 -1.99
CA ALA A 332 5.38 6.34 -1.49
C ALA A 332 3.93 6.78 -1.77
N THR A 333 3.32 7.38 -0.77
CA THR A 333 1.96 7.89 -0.86
C THR A 333 1.96 9.31 -1.40
N VAL A 334 1.21 9.53 -2.49
CA VAL A 334 1.00 10.84 -3.11
C VAL A 334 -0.46 11.21 -2.91
N THR A 335 -0.75 12.24 -2.11
CA THR A 335 -2.11 12.64 -1.76
C THR A 335 -2.38 14.10 -2.09
N ILE A 336 -3.64 14.44 -2.27
CA ILE A 336 -4.10 15.82 -2.35
C ILE A 336 -4.46 16.27 -0.92
N PRO A 337 -3.76 17.27 -0.34
CA PRO A 337 -3.99 17.71 1.03
C PRO A 337 -5.45 18.08 1.28
N GLY A 338 -6.01 17.59 2.40
CA GLY A 338 -7.41 17.83 2.77
C GLY A 338 -8.45 17.01 2.02
N THR A 339 -8.02 16.03 1.21
CA THR A 339 -8.91 15.10 0.49
C THR A 339 -8.52 13.65 0.79
N THR A 340 -9.36 12.71 0.39
CA THR A 340 -9.08 11.26 0.42
C THR A 340 -8.50 10.74 -0.89
N ILE A 341 -8.13 11.63 -1.81
CA ILE A 341 -7.60 11.28 -3.12
C ILE A 341 -6.10 11.09 -3.00
N GLY A 342 -5.61 9.93 -3.40
CA GLY A 342 -4.20 9.59 -3.35
C GLY A 342 -3.83 8.55 -4.40
N ALA A 343 -2.54 8.43 -4.65
CA ALA A 343 -1.92 7.41 -5.45
C ALA A 343 -0.70 6.86 -4.69
N ILE A 344 -0.26 5.67 -5.04
CA ILE A 344 0.93 5.03 -4.48
C ILE A 344 1.92 4.87 -5.63
N THR A 345 3.21 5.10 -5.37
CA THR A 345 4.25 4.93 -6.38
C THR A 345 4.50 3.46 -6.69
N ASP A 346 4.69 3.15 -7.96
CA ASP A 346 5.05 1.83 -8.46
C ASP A 346 6.53 1.47 -8.18
N ILE A 347 6.97 0.31 -8.69
CA ILE A 347 8.34 -0.19 -8.53
C ILE A 347 9.42 0.70 -9.17
N ASN A 348 9.04 1.58 -10.09
CA ASN A 348 9.93 2.59 -10.69
C ASN A 348 9.80 3.95 -10.02
N GLY A 349 9.09 4.02 -8.87
CA GLY A 349 8.77 5.26 -8.19
C GLY A 349 7.76 6.13 -8.94
N LYS A 350 7.11 5.63 -10.00
CA LYS A 350 6.15 6.40 -10.80
C LYS A 350 4.79 6.45 -10.12
N TYR A 351 4.15 7.59 -10.22
CA TYR A 351 2.77 7.79 -9.78
C TYR A 351 1.95 8.51 -10.86
N SER A 352 0.65 8.33 -10.78
CA SER A 352 -0.34 9.06 -11.58
C SER A 352 -1.56 9.35 -10.71
N ILE A 353 -1.94 10.61 -10.60
CA ILE A 353 -3.04 11.05 -9.75
C ILE A 353 -3.93 12.04 -10.48
N THR A 354 -5.24 11.82 -10.45
CA THR A 354 -6.21 12.75 -11.05
C THR A 354 -6.52 13.88 -10.05
N ILE A 355 -6.33 15.12 -10.49
CA ILE A 355 -6.52 16.31 -9.67
C ILE A 355 -7.93 16.86 -9.89
N PRO A 356 -8.78 16.94 -8.87
CA PRO A 356 -10.08 17.62 -8.97
C PRO A 356 -9.93 19.12 -9.24
N ASN A 357 -10.93 19.71 -9.87
CA ASN A 357 -10.96 21.15 -10.09
C ASN A 357 -10.85 21.92 -8.77
N GLY A 358 -9.97 22.92 -8.74
CA GLY A 358 -9.73 23.77 -7.58
C GLY A 358 -8.63 23.27 -6.63
N GLN A 359 -8.02 22.12 -6.88
CA GLN A 359 -6.87 21.63 -6.13
C GLN A 359 -5.57 21.94 -6.90
N ASN A 360 -4.57 22.42 -6.16
CA ASN A 360 -3.30 22.83 -6.75
C ASN A 360 -2.05 22.33 -6.01
N LYS A 361 -2.23 21.40 -5.04
CA LYS A 361 -1.13 20.86 -4.22
C LYS A 361 -1.14 19.35 -4.19
N LEU A 362 0.05 18.76 -4.17
CA LEU A 362 0.28 17.35 -3.87
C LEU A 362 1.17 17.22 -2.63
N GLN A 363 0.87 16.25 -1.81
CA GLN A 363 1.66 15.86 -0.64
C GLN A 363 2.26 14.48 -0.90
N PHE A 364 3.56 14.37 -0.66
CA PHE A 364 4.34 13.15 -0.83
C PHE A 364 4.82 12.70 0.54
N SER A 365 4.56 11.46 0.91
CA SER A 365 4.96 10.88 2.19
C SER A 365 5.40 9.42 2.03
N TYR A 366 6.42 9.05 2.79
CA TYR A 366 6.91 7.68 2.90
C TYR A 366 7.54 7.46 4.29
N ILE A 367 7.50 6.23 4.80
CA ILE A 367 8.06 5.90 6.12
C ILE A 367 9.57 6.13 6.10
N GLY A 368 10.08 6.90 7.07
CA GLY A 368 11.51 7.26 7.14
C GLY A 368 11.91 8.47 6.29
N TYR A 369 10.96 9.15 5.66
CA TYR A 369 11.21 10.35 4.85
C TYR A 369 10.34 11.52 5.31
N GLN A 370 10.86 12.73 5.15
CA GLN A 370 10.13 13.95 5.45
C GLN A 370 8.97 14.14 4.47
N THR A 371 7.78 14.37 5.02
CA THR A 371 6.60 14.67 4.21
C THR A 371 6.77 16.00 3.49
N GLN A 372 6.62 16.02 2.18
CA GLN A 372 6.74 17.22 1.36
C GLN A 372 5.42 17.57 0.70
N THR A 373 5.03 18.85 0.78
CA THR A 373 3.89 19.38 0.03
C THR A 373 4.40 20.32 -1.06
N ARG A 374 3.97 20.12 -2.29
CA ARG A 374 4.39 20.87 -3.48
C ARG A 374 3.19 21.42 -4.24
N ASP A 375 3.33 22.62 -4.78
CA ASP A 375 2.35 23.18 -5.72
C ASP A 375 2.46 22.50 -7.08
N ILE A 376 1.31 22.22 -7.71
CA ILE A 376 1.24 21.60 -9.04
C ILE A 376 1.59 22.64 -10.08
N GLN A 377 2.75 22.49 -10.72
CA GLN A 377 3.24 23.41 -11.76
C GLN A 377 3.04 22.88 -13.19
N GLY A 378 2.48 21.68 -13.33
CA GLY A 378 2.25 21.03 -14.64
C GLY A 378 1.81 19.58 -14.47
N ASN A 379 1.61 18.89 -15.59
CA ASN A 379 1.13 17.52 -15.62
C ASN A 379 2.24 16.47 -15.31
N ILE A 380 3.50 16.90 -15.26
CA ILE A 380 4.63 16.04 -14.87
C ILE A 380 5.33 16.67 -13.68
N MET A 381 5.45 15.94 -12.58
CA MET A 381 6.04 16.42 -11.35
C MET A 381 6.89 15.33 -10.69
N ASN A 382 8.21 15.45 -10.85
CA ASN A 382 9.18 14.57 -10.21
C ASN A 382 9.57 15.17 -8.85
N VAL A 383 9.64 14.33 -7.83
CA VAL A 383 9.92 14.76 -6.45
C VAL A 383 11.04 13.90 -5.87
N THR A 384 11.98 14.54 -5.17
CA THR A 384 13.00 13.86 -4.38
C THR A 384 12.62 14.01 -2.90
N LEU A 385 12.39 12.90 -2.21
CA LEU A 385 12.13 12.85 -0.77
C LEU A 385 13.46 12.90 -0.02
N GLN A 386 13.47 13.61 1.10
CA GLN A 386 14.61 13.68 2.02
C GLN A 386 14.35 12.74 3.19
N GLU A 387 15.37 12.01 3.61
CA GLU A 387 15.29 11.16 4.79
C GLU A 387 14.99 11.98 6.04
N ASP A 388 14.11 11.47 6.89
CA ASP A 388 13.79 12.10 8.17
C ASP A 388 14.77 11.63 9.24
N THR A 389 15.86 12.36 9.39
CA THR A 389 16.89 12.08 10.40
C THR A 389 16.40 12.34 11.83
N GLN A 390 15.24 12.99 12.03
CA GLN A 390 14.66 13.20 13.36
C GLN A 390 13.74 12.07 13.82
N ALA A 391 13.31 11.19 12.94
CA ALA A 391 12.46 10.03 13.28
C ALA A 391 13.22 8.93 14.04
N LEU A 392 14.51 9.09 14.30
CA LEU A 392 15.35 8.18 15.09
C LEU A 392 15.63 8.68 16.51
N ASP A 393 15.03 9.77 16.95
CA ASP A 393 15.00 10.08 18.37
C ASP A 393 14.09 9.06 19.06
N GLU A 394 14.77 8.04 19.50
CA GLU A 394 14.48 7.02 20.49
C GLU A 394 13.24 7.37 21.32
N VAL A 395 12.16 6.61 21.15
CA VAL A 395 11.17 6.47 22.20
C VAL A 395 11.91 5.84 23.38
N VAL A 396 12.52 6.66 24.20
CA VAL A 396 12.98 6.26 25.51
C VAL A 396 11.74 5.87 26.29
N VAL A 397 11.43 4.59 26.27
CA VAL A 397 10.61 3.97 27.29
C VAL A 397 11.35 4.19 28.59
N VAL A 398 10.97 5.20 29.34
CA VAL A 398 11.41 5.40 30.73
C VAL A 398 10.81 4.26 31.53
N GLY A 399 11.45 3.11 31.44
CA GLY A 399 11.30 2.06 32.42
C GLY A 399 11.95 2.59 33.71
N TYR A 400 11.15 2.79 34.73
CA TYR A 400 11.64 2.98 36.09
C TYR A 400 12.51 1.78 36.46
N GLY A 401 13.81 1.92 36.25
CA GLY A 401 14.82 0.96 36.64
C GLY A 401 15.02 1.04 38.14
N ALA A 402 14.60 0.00 38.84
CA ALA A 402 15.11 -0.30 40.15
C ALA A 402 16.61 -0.61 40.06
N GLU A 403 17.42 0.15 40.78
CA GLU A 403 18.85 -0.11 41.01
C GLU A 403 19.04 -1.56 41.42
N ARG A 404 19.76 -2.33 40.64
CA ARG A 404 20.34 -3.63 41.07
C ARG A 404 21.81 -3.40 41.42
N LYS A 405 22.09 -3.46 42.73
CA LYS A 405 23.44 -3.68 43.23
C LYS A 405 23.96 -5.04 42.73
N PRO A 406 25.23 -5.17 42.43
CA PRO A 406 25.81 -6.43 42.02
C PRO A 406 25.96 -7.37 43.23
N LEU A 407 25.36 -8.55 43.18
CA LEU A 407 25.61 -9.62 44.09
C LEU A 407 26.39 -10.72 43.38
N MET A 408 27.44 -11.10 44.06
CA MET A 408 28.51 -12.04 43.72
C MET A 408 28.07 -13.39 43.17
N ALA A 409 28.97 -13.94 42.35
CA ALA A 409 29.01 -15.29 41.86
C ALA A 409 28.80 -16.36 42.94
N GLY A 410 27.88 -17.26 42.65
CA GLY A 410 27.73 -18.54 43.32
C GLY A 410 27.36 -19.59 42.28
N ALA A 411 28.32 -20.43 41.96
CA ALA A 411 28.14 -21.55 41.06
C ALA A 411 27.15 -22.56 41.65
N VAL A 412 26.10 -22.91 40.92
CA VAL A 412 25.34 -24.13 41.09
C VAL A 412 25.29 -24.87 39.75
N SER A 413 25.98 -26.00 39.78
CA SER A 413 26.06 -27.02 38.74
C SER A 413 24.71 -27.71 38.55
N GLY A 414 24.29 -27.92 37.30
CA GLY A 414 23.38 -28.98 36.92
C GLY A 414 21.95 -28.61 36.60
N LEU A 415 21.70 -28.02 35.42
CA LEU A 415 20.47 -28.25 34.69
C LEU A 415 20.79 -28.39 33.19
N LYS A 416 20.66 -29.61 32.69
CA LYS A 416 20.68 -29.91 31.27
C LYS A 416 19.45 -29.26 30.64
N VAL A 417 19.65 -28.17 29.94
CA VAL A 417 18.63 -27.63 29.02
C VAL A 417 18.68 -28.47 27.76
N ASN A 418 17.67 -29.31 27.58
CA ASN A 418 17.40 -29.93 26.29
C ASN A 418 17.02 -28.83 25.29
N HIS A 419 17.98 -28.44 24.48
CA HIS A 419 17.71 -27.74 23.23
C HIS A 419 17.31 -28.81 22.22
N LYS A 420 16.02 -28.93 21.95
CA LYS A 420 15.41 -29.30 20.65
C LYS A 420 13.90 -29.18 20.79
N LYS A 421 13.38 -28.03 20.48
CA LYS A 421 12.16 -27.89 19.73
C LYS A 421 12.53 -27.06 18.51
N ASP A 422 12.83 -27.75 17.44
CA ASP A 422 12.69 -27.21 16.08
C ASP A 422 11.25 -26.73 15.99
N ILE A 423 11.06 -25.43 16.01
CA ILE A 423 9.82 -24.82 15.56
C ILE A 423 9.91 -24.99 14.04
N GLN A 424 9.44 -26.13 13.54
CA GLN A 424 8.98 -26.21 12.17
C GLN A 424 7.85 -25.18 12.09
N TYR A 425 8.13 -24.06 11.43
CA TYR A 425 7.08 -23.33 10.75
C TYR A 425 6.56 -24.32 9.71
N GLU A 426 5.47 -25.01 10.02
CA GLU A 426 4.61 -25.56 9.00
C GLU A 426 4.19 -24.34 8.18
N GLU A 427 4.83 -24.12 7.01
CA GLU A 427 4.22 -23.40 5.92
C GLU A 427 2.90 -24.13 5.67
N GLU A 428 1.80 -23.56 6.17
CA GLU A 428 0.49 -23.93 5.64
C GLU A 428 0.61 -23.69 4.14
N ALA A 429 0.77 -24.78 3.40
CA ALA A 429 0.74 -24.76 1.95
C ALA A 429 -0.62 -24.14 1.60
N SER A 430 -0.61 -22.87 1.18
CA SER A 430 -1.80 -22.22 0.67
C SER A 430 -2.27 -23.09 -0.50
N MET A 431 -3.45 -23.70 -0.35
CA MET A 431 -4.03 -24.47 -1.46
C MET A 431 -4.17 -23.51 -2.61
N ALA A 432 -3.52 -23.84 -3.74
CA ALA A 432 -3.68 -23.08 -4.97
C ALA A 432 -5.17 -22.93 -5.27
N LEU A 433 -5.61 -21.71 -5.50
CA LEU A 433 -7.00 -21.43 -5.86
C LEU A 433 -7.28 -22.08 -7.22
N ASP A 434 -8.49 -22.60 -7.39
CA ASP A 434 -8.96 -23.04 -8.71
C ASP A 434 -9.27 -21.78 -9.53
N VAL A 435 -8.31 -21.41 -10.41
CA VAL A 435 -8.36 -20.21 -11.24
C VAL A 435 -8.39 -20.61 -12.70
N GLU A 436 -9.41 -20.17 -13.42
CA GLU A 436 -9.48 -20.32 -14.88
C GLU A 436 -8.98 -19.03 -15.55
N GLN A 437 -7.91 -19.17 -16.34
CA GLN A 437 -7.39 -18.07 -17.13
C GLN A 437 -8.06 -18.06 -18.50
N SER A 438 -8.60 -16.91 -18.90
CA SER A 438 -9.18 -16.68 -20.22
C SER A 438 -8.54 -15.46 -20.88
N GLN A 439 -8.47 -15.48 -22.21
CA GLN A 439 -8.02 -14.35 -22.99
C GLN A 439 -9.24 -13.58 -23.50
N GLY A 440 -9.48 -12.40 -22.91
CA GLY A 440 -10.46 -11.45 -23.40
C GLY A 440 -9.95 -10.67 -24.63
N GLN A 441 -10.81 -9.87 -25.26
CA GLN A 441 -10.42 -9.04 -26.42
C GLN A 441 -9.44 -7.92 -26.07
N MET A 442 -9.37 -7.50 -24.81
CA MET A 442 -8.62 -6.33 -24.34
C MET A 442 -7.56 -6.67 -23.26
N GLY A 443 -7.42 -7.96 -22.92
CA GLY A 443 -6.48 -8.39 -21.89
C GLY A 443 -6.77 -9.79 -21.37
N TYR A 444 -6.09 -10.17 -20.31
CA TYR A 444 -6.27 -11.47 -19.66
C TYR A 444 -7.21 -11.34 -18.48
N GLU A 445 -8.03 -12.36 -18.27
CA GLU A 445 -8.95 -12.47 -17.14
C GLU A 445 -8.65 -13.75 -16.36
N PHE A 446 -8.62 -13.64 -15.02
CA PHE A 446 -8.42 -14.75 -14.10
C PHE A 446 -9.69 -14.87 -13.27
N GLU A 447 -10.48 -15.91 -13.52
CA GLU A 447 -11.70 -16.18 -12.77
C GLU A 447 -11.40 -17.10 -11.58
N ILE A 448 -11.62 -16.60 -10.38
CA ILE A 448 -11.45 -17.35 -9.14
C ILE A 448 -12.74 -18.13 -8.89
N LYS A 449 -12.69 -19.45 -8.99
CA LYS A 449 -13.88 -20.34 -8.91
C LYS A 449 -14.49 -20.42 -7.52
N VAL A 450 -13.74 -20.08 -6.48
CA VAL A 450 -14.22 -20.11 -5.10
C VAL A 450 -14.72 -18.72 -4.70
N PRO A 451 -15.92 -18.60 -4.09
CA PRO A 451 -16.42 -17.31 -3.60
C PRO A 451 -15.43 -16.65 -2.63
N TYR A 452 -15.16 -15.38 -2.86
CA TYR A 452 -14.11 -14.66 -2.14
C TYR A 452 -14.69 -13.56 -1.25
N THR A 453 -14.06 -13.33 -0.09
CA THR A 453 -14.45 -12.25 0.83
C THR A 453 -13.29 -11.28 0.98
N ILE A 454 -13.50 -10.02 0.63
CA ILE A 454 -12.49 -8.96 0.69
C ILE A 454 -13.01 -7.83 1.57
N PRO A 455 -12.41 -7.62 2.77
CA PRO A 455 -12.80 -6.51 3.64
C PRO A 455 -12.43 -5.16 3.04
N SER A 456 -13.20 -4.12 3.40
CA SER A 456 -12.93 -2.74 2.96
C SER A 456 -12.01 -2.02 3.95
N ASP A 457 -10.76 -2.47 4.06
CA ASP A 457 -9.77 -1.97 5.02
C ASP A 457 -8.45 -1.55 4.37
N ASN A 458 -8.36 -1.61 3.04
CA ASN A 458 -7.18 -1.32 2.23
C ASN A 458 -5.97 -2.23 2.50
N LYS A 459 -6.16 -3.36 3.18
CA LYS A 459 -5.10 -4.34 3.36
C LYS A 459 -5.06 -5.29 2.18
N PRO A 460 -3.89 -5.53 1.58
CA PRO A 460 -3.78 -6.49 0.49
C PRO A 460 -4.08 -7.91 0.97
N VAL A 461 -4.90 -8.61 0.21
CA VAL A 461 -5.11 -10.05 0.36
C VAL A 461 -4.40 -10.72 -0.81
N VAL A 462 -3.54 -11.68 -0.50
CA VAL A 462 -2.75 -12.37 -1.52
C VAL A 462 -3.47 -13.63 -1.96
N ALA A 463 -3.72 -13.76 -3.26
CA ALA A 463 -4.30 -14.93 -3.90
C ALA A 463 -3.27 -15.54 -4.87
N GLU A 464 -3.04 -16.84 -4.81
CA GLU A 464 -2.23 -17.55 -5.80
C GLU A 464 -3.10 -17.84 -7.03
N ILE A 465 -2.70 -17.30 -8.19
CA ILE A 465 -3.46 -17.38 -9.44
C ILE A 465 -2.78 -18.24 -10.52
N GLY A 466 -1.57 -18.73 -10.28
CA GLY A 466 -0.88 -19.63 -11.16
C GLY A 466 0.38 -20.20 -10.55
N HIS A 467 0.70 -21.44 -10.93
CA HIS A 467 1.92 -22.13 -10.56
C HIS A 467 2.52 -22.78 -11.82
N TYR A 468 3.77 -22.43 -12.12
CA TYR A 468 4.43 -22.85 -13.34
C TYR A 468 5.81 -23.43 -13.05
N GLU A 469 6.13 -24.55 -13.66
CA GLU A 469 7.48 -25.10 -13.67
C GLU A 469 8.06 -24.96 -15.07
N LEU A 470 9.18 -24.25 -15.20
CA LEU A 470 9.80 -23.93 -16.48
C LEU A 470 11.24 -24.42 -16.52
N PRO A 471 11.67 -24.99 -17.65
CA PRO A 471 13.07 -25.31 -17.84
C PRO A 471 13.90 -24.03 -17.79
N ALA A 472 14.98 -24.05 -17.05
CA ALA A 472 15.89 -22.93 -16.91
C ALA A 472 17.32 -23.33 -17.24
N SER A 473 18.04 -22.43 -17.90
CA SER A 473 19.48 -22.53 -18.06
C SER A 473 20.18 -21.60 -17.06
N TYR A 474 21.26 -22.06 -16.48
CA TYR A 474 21.97 -21.34 -15.43
C TYR A 474 23.33 -20.90 -15.93
N THR A 475 23.61 -19.59 -15.81
CA THR A 475 24.89 -18.99 -16.18
C THR A 475 25.35 -18.05 -15.08
N TYR A 476 26.64 -17.83 -14.99
CA TYR A 476 27.19 -16.81 -14.11
C TYR A 476 27.45 -15.52 -14.90
N GLN A 477 27.22 -14.39 -14.25
CA GLN A 477 27.47 -13.08 -14.83
C GLN A 477 28.24 -12.21 -13.84
N SER A 478 29.20 -11.42 -14.32
CA SER A 478 29.88 -10.43 -13.49
C SER A 478 30.27 -9.20 -14.30
N THR A 479 30.27 -8.07 -13.62
CA THR A 479 30.75 -6.78 -14.15
C THR A 479 31.73 -6.18 -13.15
N PRO A 480 33.00 -6.66 -13.12
CA PRO A 480 33.96 -6.36 -12.06
C PRO A 480 34.37 -4.89 -11.98
N LYS A 481 34.04 -4.09 -12.97
CA LYS A 481 34.15 -2.63 -12.94
C LYS A 481 33.17 -2.00 -11.92
N ILE A 482 32.01 -2.62 -11.69
CA ILE A 482 30.95 -2.17 -10.79
C ILE A 482 30.97 -3.00 -9.51
N ASP A 483 30.87 -4.32 -9.66
CA ASP A 483 30.85 -5.28 -8.56
C ASP A 483 31.69 -6.50 -8.94
N LYS A 484 32.57 -6.92 -8.03
CA LYS A 484 33.52 -8.02 -8.27
C LYS A 484 32.90 -9.41 -8.07
N ASP A 485 31.71 -9.48 -7.49
CA ASP A 485 31.05 -10.75 -7.27
C ASP A 485 30.50 -11.33 -8.58
N ALA A 486 30.46 -12.64 -8.68
CA ALA A 486 29.74 -13.35 -9.72
C ALA A 486 28.30 -13.60 -9.27
N PHE A 487 27.36 -13.28 -10.13
CA PHE A 487 25.93 -13.49 -9.90
C PHE A 487 25.48 -14.72 -10.69
N LEU A 488 24.77 -15.62 -10.01
CA LEU A 488 24.09 -16.73 -10.67
C LEU A 488 22.81 -16.22 -11.32
N ILE A 489 22.68 -16.42 -12.62
CA ILE A 489 21.53 -15.99 -13.42
C ILE A 489 20.80 -17.23 -13.95
N ALA A 490 19.54 -17.34 -13.62
CA ALA A 490 18.63 -18.29 -14.26
C ALA A 490 17.98 -17.63 -15.47
N GLN A 491 18.03 -18.29 -16.61
CA GLN A 491 17.42 -17.86 -17.86
C GLN A 491 16.31 -18.82 -18.24
N VAL A 492 15.10 -18.27 -18.39
CA VAL A 492 13.86 -19.02 -18.67
C VAL A 492 13.33 -18.63 -20.03
N THR A 493 13.03 -19.62 -20.85
CA THR A 493 12.39 -19.47 -22.16
C THR A 493 10.93 -19.94 -22.11
N ASP A 494 10.17 -19.74 -23.18
CA ASP A 494 8.75 -20.16 -23.31
C ASP A 494 7.77 -19.53 -22.29
N TRP A 495 8.16 -18.46 -21.63
CA TRP A 495 7.35 -17.74 -20.64
C TRP A 495 6.20 -16.95 -21.25
N GLU A 496 6.27 -16.60 -22.54
CA GLU A 496 5.27 -15.80 -23.25
C GLU A 496 3.88 -16.42 -23.22
N LYS A 497 3.81 -17.76 -23.21
CA LYS A 497 2.56 -18.53 -23.14
C LYS A 497 1.84 -18.41 -21.80
N LEU A 498 2.52 -17.89 -20.77
CA LEU A 498 1.99 -17.83 -19.42
C LEU A 498 1.24 -16.52 -19.13
N ASN A 499 1.22 -15.60 -20.08
CA ASN A 499 0.53 -14.31 -19.96
C ASN A 499 0.87 -13.56 -18.67
N LEU A 500 2.16 -13.58 -18.29
CA LEU A 500 2.66 -12.90 -17.10
C LEU A 500 2.56 -11.38 -17.28
N LEU A 501 2.30 -10.68 -16.20
CA LEU A 501 2.29 -9.22 -16.15
C LEU A 501 3.58 -8.72 -15.46
N GLU A 502 3.93 -7.47 -15.71
CA GLU A 502 5.04 -6.82 -15.00
C GLU A 502 4.73 -6.74 -13.50
N GLY A 503 5.67 -7.17 -12.64
CA GLY A 503 5.48 -7.18 -11.21
C GLY A 503 6.74 -7.50 -10.41
N GLU A 504 6.65 -7.33 -9.08
CA GLU A 504 7.72 -7.69 -8.16
C GLU A 504 7.84 -9.22 -8.04
N ALA A 505 9.08 -9.73 -8.08
CA ALA A 505 9.39 -11.13 -7.90
C ALA A 505 10.30 -11.33 -6.67
N ASN A 506 9.84 -12.11 -5.71
CA ASN A 506 10.67 -12.63 -4.62
C ASN A 506 11.46 -13.83 -5.14
N VAL A 507 12.77 -13.80 -5.01
CA VAL A 507 13.65 -14.84 -5.53
C VAL A 507 14.19 -15.70 -4.38
N TYR A 508 14.04 -17.01 -4.53
CA TYR A 508 14.52 -18.02 -3.57
C TYR A 508 15.45 -19.01 -4.28
N PHE A 509 16.57 -19.31 -3.67
CA PHE A 509 17.50 -20.33 -4.12
C PHE A 509 17.87 -21.26 -2.96
N GLU A 510 17.80 -22.58 -3.18
CA GLU A 510 18.01 -23.59 -2.12
C GLU A 510 17.21 -23.27 -0.85
N ASN A 511 15.90 -22.93 -0.99
CA ASN A 511 14.97 -22.52 0.07
C ASN A 511 15.39 -21.27 0.86
N THR A 512 16.36 -20.51 0.39
CA THR A 512 16.81 -19.27 1.02
C THR A 512 16.31 -18.07 0.21
N PHE A 513 15.70 -17.09 0.87
CA PHE A 513 15.36 -15.80 0.24
C PHE A 513 16.62 -15.05 -0.16
N ILE A 514 16.78 -14.79 -1.44
CA ILE A 514 17.96 -14.13 -2.00
C ILE A 514 17.74 -12.62 -2.14
N GLY A 515 16.51 -12.22 -2.45
CA GLY A 515 16.18 -10.82 -2.64
C GLY A 515 14.96 -10.64 -3.54
N LYS A 516 14.75 -9.41 -3.96
CA LYS A 516 13.67 -9.02 -4.85
C LYS A 516 14.22 -8.71 -6.24
N SER A 517 13.47 -9.08 -7.26
CA SER A 517 13.70 -8.78 -8.66
C SER A 517 12.44 -8.21 -9.28
N ILE A 518 12.51 -7.79 -10.52
CA ILE A 518 11.36 -7.34 -11.30
C ILE A 518 11.14 -8.31 -12.44
N MET A 519 9.92 -8.83 -12.52
CA MET A 519 9.43 -9.56 -13.67
C MET A 519 9.15 -8.53 -14.77
N ASN A 520 10.07 -8.36 -15.71
CA ASN A 520 9.90 -7.42 -16.82
C ASN A 520 9.54 -8.19 -18.08
N VAL A 521 8.27 -8.14 -18.44
CA VAL A 521 7.68 -8.84 -19.60
C VAL A 521 7.57 -7.93 -20.84
N THR A 522 7.93 -6.66 -20.73
CA THR A 522 7.86 -5.69 -21.85
C THR A 522 9.11 -5.67 -22.73
N GLN A 523 10.19 -6.30 -22.29
CA GLN A 523 11.39 -6.43 -23.13
C GLN A 523 11.14 -7.45 -24.22
N GLN A 524 11.46 -7.08 -25.45
CA GLN A 524 11.35 -7.96 -26.65
C GLN A 524 12.38 -9.11 -26.66
N ASN A 525 12.71 -9.63 -25.50
CA ASN A 525 13.64 -10.75 -25.35
C ASN A 525 12.85 -12.03 -25.07
N ASP A 526 13.08 -13.06 -25.85
CA ASP A 526 12.48 -14.38 -25.67
C ASP A 526 12.88 -15.08 -24.37
N THR A 527 13.72 -14.42 -23.53
CA THR A 527 14.29 -14.99 -22.32
C THR A 527 14.09 -14.08 -21.13
N LEU A 528 13.46 -14.60 -20.08
CA LEU A 528 13.43 -13.96 -18.74
C LEU A 528 14.69 -14.35 -17.97
N SER A 529 15.28 -13.38 -17.28
CA SER A 529 16.51 -13.58 -16.49
C SER A 529 16.28 -13.21 -15.04
N PHE A 530 16.61 -14.12 -14.12
CA PHE A 530 16.51 -13.92 -12.68
C PHE A 530 17.88 -14.05 -12.03
N SER A 531 18.27 -13.08 -11.21
CA SER A 531 19.47 -13.20 -10.40
C SER A 531 19.16 -14.03 -9.14
N LEU A 532 19.80 -15.18 -9.04
CA LEU A 532 19.69 -16.13 -7.91
C LEU A 532 20.74 -15.86 -6.82
N GLY A 533 21.36 -14.67 -6.84
CA GLY A 533 22.30 -14.24 -5.83
C GLY A 533 23.76 -14.34 -6.23
N ARG A 534 24.64 -14.09 -5.25
CA ARG A 534 26.09 -13.99 -5.43
C ARG A 534 26.79 -15.30 -5.09
N ASP A 535 27.69 -15.77 -5.93
CA ASP A 535 28.54 -16.93 -5.63
C ASP A 535 30.01 -16.49 -5.44
N LYS A 536 30.45 -16.47 -4.20
CA LYS A 536 31.83 -16.10 -3.84
C LYS A 536 32.87 -17.17 -4.16
N ARG A 537 32.43 -18.35 -4.60
CA ARG A 537 33.36 -19.42 -5.07
C ARG A 537 33.89 -19.14 -6.48
N ILE A 538 33.33 -18.15 -7.17
CA ILE A 538 33.90 -17.60 -8.39
C ILE A 538 34.62 -16.31 -8.01
N MET A 539 35.94 -16.36 -7.95
CA MET A 539 36.75 -15.23 -7.50
C MET A 539 37.15 -14.40 -8.72
N ILE A 540 36.81 -13.11 -8.70
CA ILE A 540 37.08 -12.18 -9.79
C ILE A 540 37.84 -10.98 -9.26
N GLN A 541 38.91 -10.62 -9.95
CA GLN A 541 39.74 -9.47 -9.62
C GLN A 541 40.01 -8.63 -10.88
N ARG A 542 39.81 -7.33 -10.79
CA ARG A 542 40.15 -6.34 -11.82
C ARG A 542 41.27 -5.45 -11.30
N THR A 543 42.42 -5.47 -11.96
CA THR A 543 43.64 -4.76 -11.52
C THR A 543 44.18 -3.90 -12.65
N LYS A 544 44.50 -2.65 -12.36
CA LYS A 544 45.12 -1.75 -13.33
C LYS A 544 46.59 -2.10 -13.51
N GLU A 545 47.04 -2.26 -14.75
CA GLU A 545 48.47 -2.49 -15.09
C GLU A 545 49.18 -1.15 -15.26
N ASN A 546 49.84 -0.69 -14.19
CA ASN A 546 50.47 0.63 -14.19
C ASN A 546 51.69 0.72 -15.13
N GLU A 547 52.39 -0.37 -15.35
CA GLU A 547 53.54 -0.44 -16.26
C GLU A 547 53.15 -0.18 -17.72
N TYR A 548 51.97 -0.57 -18.14
CA TYR A 548 51.45 -0.32 -19.48
C TYR A 548 50.75 1.04 -19.58
N THR A 549 50.29 1.57 -18.47
CA THR A 549 49.57 2.86 -18.44
C THR A 549 50.58 4.00 -18.64
N SER A 550 50.59 4.56 -19.85
CA SER A 550 51.58 5.58 -20.24
C SER A 550 50.88 6.73 -21.01
N ARG A 551 51.52 7.91 -20.94
CA ARG A 551 51.11 9.07 -21.70
C ARG A 551 52.21 9.44 -22.71
N LYS A 552 51.89 9.40 -24.00
CA LYS A 552 52.81 9.77 -25.08
C LYS A 552 52.29 11.02 -25.79
N PHE A 553 53.21 11.89 -26.20
CA PHE A 553 52.90 13.12 -26.91
C PHE A 553 53.40 13.00 -28.36
N MET A 554 52.54 13.20 -29.35
CA MET A 554 52.86 13.16 -30.76
C MET A 554 52.14 14.29 -31.52
N GLY A 555 52.89 15.25 -32.07
CA GLY A 555 52.36 16.41 -32.77
C GLY A 555 51.43 17.26 -31.90
N SER A 556 50.26 17.61 -32.40
CA SER A 556 49.19 18.38 -31.70
C SER A 556 48.37 17.52 -30.72
N ASN A 557 48.52 16.20 -30.72
CA ASN A 557 47.75 15.27 -29.93
C ASN A 557 48.58 14.61 -28.83
N GLN A 558 47.89 14.12 -27.83
CA GLN A 558 48.44 13.22 -26.81
C GLN A 558 47.64 11.91 -26.82
N THR A 559 48.32 10.83 -26.53
CA THR A 559 47.75 9.49 -26.45
C THR A 559 48.01 8.92 -25.07
N GLN A 560 46.96 8.45 -24.42
CA GLN A 560 47.05 7.75 -23.14
C GLN A 560 46.69 6.28 -23.36
N SER A 561 47.59 5.38 -23.02
CA SER A 561 47.37 3.93 -23.01
C SER A 561 46.91 3.51 -21.63
N ILE A 562 45.89 2.66 -21.56
CA ILE A 562 45.33 2.16 -20.32
C ILE A 562 45.19 0.64 -20.45
N ALA A 563 45.58 -0.04 -19.38
CA ALA A 563 45.54 -1.50 -19.32
C ALA A 563 44.92 -1.98 -18.01
N TRP A 564 44.06 -2.95 -18.13
CA TRP A 564 43.43 -3.67 -17.03
C TRP A 564 43.64 -5.17 -17.20
N LYS A 565 43.96 -5.84 -16.09
CA LYS A 565 43.99 -7.29 -15.99
C LYS A 565 42.77 -7.76 -15.20
N LEU A 566 42.02 -8.68 -15.80
CA LEU A 566 40.89 -9.35 -15.15
C LEU A 566 41.32 -10.80 -14.88
N SER A 567 41.43 -11.20 -13.62
CA SER A 567 41.75 -12.56 -13.20
C SER A 567 40.49 -13.22 -12.67
N VAL A 568 40.10 -14.34 -13.24
CA VAL A 568 38.91 -15.11 -12.84
C VAL A 568 39.33 -16.51 -12.45
N ARG A 569 38.88 -16.99 -11.29
CA ARG A 569 39.15 -18.34 -10.79
C ARG A 569 37.91 -19.03 -10.33
N ASN A 570 37.68 -20.26 -10.81
CA ASN A 570 36.62 -21.14 -10.35
C ASN A 570 37.13 -22.00 -9.20
N THR A 571 36.56 -21.83 -7.99
CA THR A 571 36.85 -22.71 -6.83
C THR A 571 35.72 -23.70 -6.54
N ARG A 572 34.73 -23.80 -7.41
CA ARG A 572 33.67 -24.81 -7.35
C ARG A 572 34.16 -26.18 -7.83
N PRO A 573 33.57 -27.27 -7.37
CA PRO A 573 33.88 -28.61 -7.85
C PRO A 573 33.31 -28.89 -9.27
N GLU A 574 32.50 -27.99 -9.80
CA GLU A 574 31.80 -28.12 -11.09
C GLU A 574 32.30 -27.09 -12.11
N PRO A 575 32.25 -27.39 -13.42
CA PRO A 575 32.52 -26.40 -14.45
C PRO A 575 31.52 -25.23 -14.37
N VAL A 576 31.99 -24.04 -14.69
CA VAL A 576 31.21 -22.80 -14.64
C VAL A 576 31.21 -22.11 -15.98
N ASN A 577 30.02 -21.78 -16.50
CA ASN A 577 29.87 -20.87 -17.63
C ASN A 577 29.70 -19.45 -17.09
N LEU A 578 30.67 -18.58 -17.37
CA LEU A 578 30.70 -17.20 -16.90
C LEU A 578 30.67 -16.23 -18.07
N THR A 579 29.71 -15.29 -18.03
CA THR A 579 29.71 -14.12 -18.89
C THR A 579 30.28 -12.93 -18.10
N LEU A 580 31.42 -12.42 -18.58
CA LEU A 580 32.09 -11.29 -17.96
C LEU A 580 31.92 -10.05 -18.82
N TYR A 581 31.59 -8.92 -18.18
CA TYR A 581 31.45 -7.63 -18.84
C TYR A 581 32.45 -6.62 -18.33
N ASP A 582 33.04 -5.86 -19.25
CA ASP A 582 33.78 -4.64 -18.94
C ASP A 582 33.48 -3.58 -20.02
N GLN A 583 34.09 -2.43 -19.94
CA GLN A 583 33.71 -1.29 -20.78
C GLN A 583 34.92 -0.45 -21.20
N LEU A 584 34.94 -0.08 -22.48
CA LEU A 584 35.72 1.01 -23.02
C LEU A 584 34.92 2.31 -22.97
N PRO A 585 35.54 3.48 -22.78
CA PRO A 585 34.86 4.75 -22.98
C PRO A 585 34.50 4.95 -24.46
N VAL A 586 33.37 5.54 -24.74
CA VAL A 586 32.90 5.96 -26.08
C VAL A 586 32.83 7.47 -26.12
N SER A 587 33.36 8.09 -27.17
CA SER A 587 33.36 9.54 -27.32
C SER A 587 32.37 10.00 -28.40
N ARG A 588 31.55 11.02 -28.07
CA ARG A 588 30.74 11.78 -29.04
C ARG A 588 31.52 12.96 -29.65
N ASN A 589 32.76 13.20 -29.21
CA ASN A 589 33.60 14.30 -29.69
C ASN A 589 34.59 13.77 -30.75
N ASN A 590 34.49 14.28 -31.97
CA ASN A 590 35.34 13.86 -33.09
C ASN A 590 36.86 14.06 -32.87
N ASN A 591 37.25 14.88 -31.89
CA ASN A 591 38.66 15.09 -31.52
C ASN A 591 39.20 14.05 -30.52
N ILE A 592 38.33 13.16 -30.01
CA ILE A 592 38.74 12.10 -29.09
C ILE A 592 38.51 10.76 -29.79
N THR A 593 39.56 10.01 -29.93
CA THR A 593 39.50 8.67 -30.53
C THR A 593 39.89 7.64 -29.48
N VAL A 594 39.01 6.65 -29.29
CA VAL A 594 39.27 5.48 -28.45
C VAL A 594 39.51 4.28 -29.33
N THR A 595 40.60 3.57 -29.11
CA THR A 595 40.95 2.39 -29.90
C THR A 595 41.25 1.22 -28.95
N ALA A 596 40.54 0.12 -29.11
CA ALA A 596 40.84 -1.15 -28.44
C ALA A 596 42.15 -1.72 -29.01
N GLU A 597 43.09 -2.12 -28.15
CA GLU A 597 44.36 -2.76 -28.56
C GLU A 597 44.35 -4.26 -28.27
N GLU A 598 43.87 -4.64 -27.12
CA GLU A 598 43.78 -6.03 -26.69
C GLU A 598 42.55 -6.24 -25.83
N ILE A 599 41.73 -7.19 -26.19
CA ILE A 599 40.51 -7.54 -25.47
C ILE A 599 40.40 -9.06 -25.22
N SER A 600 41.48 -9.79 -25.27
CA SER A 600 41.60 -11.24 -24.97
C SER A 600 40.45 -12.08 -25.54
N GLY A 601 40.08 -11.84 -26.81
CA GLY A 601 39.01 -12.57 -27.50
C GLY A 601 37.60 -12.19 -27.09
N GLY A 602 37.40 -11.12 -26.35
CA GLY A 602 36.09 -10.59 -26.04
C GLY A 602 35.36 -9.98 -27.25
N SER A 603 34.04 -9.99 -27.26
CA SER A 603 33.23 -9.31 -28.26
C SER A 603 32.99 -7.86 -27.83
N LEU A 604 33.27 -6.90 -28.71
CA LEU A 604 33.10 -5.48 -28.46
C LEU A 604 31.81 -4.95 -29.16
N ASP A 605 30.90 -4.40 -28.38
CA ASP A 605 29.84 -3.53 -28.89
C ASP A 605 30.41 -2.11 -29.03
N GLU A 606 30.74 -1.71 -30.23
CA GLU A 606 31.38 -0.40 -30.52
C GLU A 606 30.45 0.79 -30.17
N ALA A 607 29.12 0.62 -30.27
CA ALA A 607 28.17 1.68 -30.00
C ALA A 607 28.06 2.01 -28.50
N LYS A 608 28.20 0.99 -27.65
CA LYS A 608 28.10 1.11 -26.19
C LYS A 608 29.48 1.05 -25.50
N GLY A 609 30.52 0.58 -26.21
CA GLY A 609 31.83 0.33 -25.64
C GLY A 609 31.88 -0.87 -24.70
N ILE A 610 30.86 -1.73 -24.69
CA ILE A 610 30.78 -2.90 -23.80
C ILE A 610 31.55 -4.06 -24.41
N ILE A 611 32.41 -4.69 -23.60
CA ILE A 611 33.12 -5.91 -23.97
C ILE A 611 32.52 -7.08 -23.21
N THR A 612 32.25 -8.16 -23.93
CA THR A 612 31.65 -9.38 -23.38
C THR A 612 32.59 -10.56 -23.62
N TRP A 613 32.98 -11.26 -22.55
CA TRP A 613 33.69 -12.54 -22.62
C TRP A 613 32.74 -13.64 -22.14
N GLN A 614 32.58 -14.68 -22.96
CA GLN A 614 31.89 -15.92 -22.58
C GLN A 614 32.97 -16.98 -22.36
N ILE A 615 33.14 -17.40 -21.11
CA ILE A 615 34.20 -18.32 -20.71
C ILE A 615 33.64 -19.49 -19.91
N THR A 616 34.13 -20.69 -20.23
CA THR A 616 33.89 -21.87 -19.40
C THR A 616 35.15 -22.14 -18.60
N LEU A 617 35.02 -22.26 -17.28
CA LEU A 617 36.09 -22.53 -16.35
C LEU A 617 35.91 -23.90 -15.71
N GLN A 618 36.95 -24.74 -15.83
CA GLN A 618 36.97 -26.03 -15.13
C GLN A 618 37.16 -25.85 -13.61
N PRO A 619 36.87 -26.85 -12.79
CA PRO A 619 37.16 -26.82 -11.36
C PRO A 619 38.64 -26.46 -11.08
N GLY A 620 38.86 -25.45 -10.25
CA GLY A 620 40.19 -24.96 -9.90
C GLY A 620 40.89 -24.09 -10.97
N GLU A 621 40.31 -23.98 -12.17
CA GLU A 621 40.91 -23.21 -13.26
C GLU A 621 40.94 -21.71 -12.94
N GLN A 622 42.06 -21.08 -13.30
CA GLN A 622 42.21 -19.62 -13.31
C GLN A 622 42.46 -19.17 -14.73
N ARG A 623 41.81 -18.08 -15.13
CA ARG A 623 42.00 -17.44 -16.43
C ARG A 623 42.23 -15.94 -16.26
N ASP A 624 43.28 -15.44 -16.95
CA ASP A 624 43.61 -14.02 -16.97
C ASP A 624 43.22 -13.43 -18.34
N LEU A 625 42.52 -12.31 -18.32
CA LEU A 625 42.09 -11.57 -19.51
C LEU A 625 42.71 -10.17 -19.46
N ALA A 626 43.20 -9.68 -20.59
CA ALA A 626 43.73 -8.35 -20.74
C ALA A 626 42.71 -7.44 -21.45
N LEU A 627 42.53 -6.25 -20.91
CA LEU A 627 41.79 -5.17 -21.52
C LEU A 627 42.71 -3.97 -21.70
N ARG A 628 43.14 -3.73 -22.94
CA ARG A 628 44.04 -2.64 -23.27
C ARG A 628 43.42 -1.75 -24.33
N TYR A 629 43.49 -0.44 -24.11
CA TYR A 629 42.99 0.55 -25.05
C TYR A 629 43.79 1.85 -25.00
N LYS A 630 43.70 2.60 -26.09
CA LYS A 630 44.31 3.93 -26.24
C LYS A 630 43.25 5.00 -26.40
N VAL A 631 43.46 6.14 -25.75
CA VAL A 631 42.65 7.35 -25.93
C VAL A 631 43.55 8.45 -26.48
N LYS A 632 43.27 8.90 -27.69
CA LYS A 632 43.98 9.99 -28.38
C LYS A 632 43.10 11.25 -28.34
N TYR A 633 43.66 12.37 -27.91
CA TYR A 633 42.98 13.65 -27.79
C TYR A 633 43.94 14.84 -27.91
N PRO A 634 43.47 16.09 -28.17
CA PRO A 634 44.33 17.26 -28.34
C PRO A 634 45.11 17.61 -27.08
N LYS A 635 46.38 18.04 -27.24
CA LYS A 635 47.20 18.60 -26.16
C LYS A 635 46.53 19.81 -25.51
N GLY A 636 46.79 20.04 -24.23
CA GLY A 636 46.25 21.17 -23.48
C GLY A 636 44.82 21.02 -23.03
N ARG A 637 44.15 19.89 -23.35
CA ARG A 637 42.84 19.52 -22.80
C ARG A 637 43.05 18.49 -21.69
N ASN A 638 42.38 18.71 -20.57
CA ASN A 638 42.39 17.73 -19.48
C ASN A 638 41.24 16.75 -19.71
N LEU A 639 41.56 15.48 -19.89
CA LEU A 639 40.60 14.38 -20.00
C LEU A 639 40.80 13.45 -18.82
N ILE A 640 39.75 13.26 -18.03
CA ILE A 640 39.77 12.31 -16.92
C ILE A 640 39.37 10.96 -17.51
N ILE A 641 40.34 10.01 -17.47
CA ILE A 641 40.15 8.63 -17.88
C ILE A 641 40.44 7.78 -16.64
N GLU A 642 39.74 6.68 -16.47
CA GLU A 642 39.90 5.77 -15.30
C GLU A 642 41.32 5.52 -14.83
#